data_44e906522c39d7377d37e1490ab57273
#
_entry.id   44e906522c39d7377d37e1490ab57273
#
_cell.length_a   1.000
_cell.length_b   1.000
_cell.length_c   1.000
_cell.angle_alpha   90.00
_cell.angle_beta   90.00
_cell.angle_gamma   90.00
#
_symmetry.space_group_name_H-M   'P 1'
#
loop_
_entity.id
_entity.type
_entity.pdbx_description
1 polymer ?
#
loop_
_entity_poly.entity_id
_entity_poly.type
_entity_poly.pdbx_seq_one_letter_code
_entity_poly.pdbx_strand_id
1 'polypeptide(L)'
;MAKEVFISYKSDEFDDANWVRSILENNGISCWMAPSCIPGGSNYAQEIPKAIRDCKVFVLILSQKSQESKWVPKEIDQAINEGKIIMPFMIENCSLKDDFNFYLSNIQRYYAYENKVAAIRTMIEEICAVLGKPAPCAEEKEAPAAPAAQEEAVSDEAVIPEMPKEEEKAPEAKPVPEKPVKKKAEKQPKTKTKKSSGKKKIIIPLAVVAGVIMIAVIAFFASIFSSPDMITIAGKEIYGDTSWLTLEDAQLSVADVETIRDMDLTSVDFTNCSIPDTFYSLLNNEKIHSISLKNCNVTDDNLKLIDFSVLENLSALDLSGNQDITTVDFISTVNPWLARLDISGTSVTDLSPLAELKNLTNLNLADMGLEDISPISGMSKLSHLDISGNNLKNLDDVSALIYLEVFSAANNPLESTDGISNCTILTHLDLSSTGISDISVIEKSAATLKQLYLNNNEISFITSISKLTSLTELSLDNNKIYSIDPLKEISTLSKLSLKSNQIMNLSAISKNTNLSNLDISFNNISGTLDLSFLSYDDYTSLTLDISNNTYIKGLVLPAISVEYADIRNTSISDLSTIADADIGTIYLTYNSQSNYSIIEPSISTSFNISDCPLDKRVALEELFSYKINYAEVENASEAA
;
A
#
# COMPACT_ATOMS: atom_id res chain seq x y z
N MET A 1 33.47 6.08 5.76
CA MET A 1 33.00 6.25 7.16
C MET A 1 31.99 5.16 7.44
N ALA A 2 31.96 4.62 8.65
CA ALA A 2 30.91 3.66 9.04
C ALA A 2 29.55 4.36 8.99
N LYS A 3 28.53 3.67 8.47
CA LYS A 3 27.15 4.17 8.43
C LYS A 3 26.53 4.02 9.81
N GLU A 4 25.63 4.92 10.18
CA GLU A 4 25.06 4.99 11.54
C GLU A 4 23.89 4.04 11.72
N VAL A 5 23.10 3.88 10.65
CA VAL A 5 21.89 3.07 10.61
C VAL A 5 22.03 1.98 9.54
N PHE A 6 21.64 0.74 9.88
CA PHE A 6 21.44 -0.35 8.93
C PHE A 6 19.94 -0.55 8.70
N ILE A 7 19.51 -0.64 7.44
CA ILE A 7 18.11 -0.88 7.08
C ILE A 7 17.98 -2.29 6.51
N SER A 8 17.25 -3.15 7.25
CA SER A 8 16.91 -4.52 6.87
C SER A 8 15.50 -4.58 6.30
N TYR A 9 15.33 -5.25 5.17
CA TYR A 9 14.05 -5.37 4.48
C TYR A 9 14.03 -6.59 3.57
N LYS A 10 12.87 -7.03 3.13
CA LYS A 10 12.72 -7.99 2.03
C LYS A 10 12.77 -7.25 0.70
N SER A 11 13.33 -7.87 -0.33
CA SER A 11 13.51 -7.25 -1.66
C SER A 11 12.24 -6.62 -2.25
N ASP A 12 11.08 -7.19 -1.97
CA ASP A 12 9.78 -6.71 -2.44
C ASP A 12 9.33 -5.41 -1.72
N GLU A 13 10.02 -5.02 -0.65
CA GLU A 13 9.74 -3.84 0.18
C GLU A 13 10.79 -2.74 -0.03
N PHE A 14 11.47 -2.79 -1.17
CA PHE A 14 12.54 -1.84 -1.50
C PHE A 14 12.07 -0.39 -1.46
N ASP A 15 10.87 -0.09 -1.95
CA ASP A 15 10.35 1.27 -2.02
C ASP A 15 10.14 1.87 -0.62
N ASP A 16 9.56 1.09 0.30
CA ASP A 16 9.40 1.49 1.71
C ASP A 16 10.75 1.67 2.41
N ALA A 17 11.67 0.74 2.20
CA ALA A 17 13.01 0.82 2.77
C ALA A 17 13.78 2.04 2.23
N ASN A 18 13.66 2.33 0.93
CA ASN A 18 14.31 3.46 0.30
C ASN A 18 13.68 4.80 0.70
N TRP A 19 12.35 4.82 0.91
CA TRP A 19 11.67 5.99 1.48
C TRP A 19 12.19 6.28 2.90
N VAL A 20 12.24 5.29 3.78
CA VAL A 20 12.82 5.43 5.15
C VAL A 20 14.27 5.93 5.06
N ARG A 21 15.08 5.32 4.19
CA ARG A 21 16.46 5.74 3.96
C ARG A 21 16.56 7.22 3.57
N SER A 22 15.77 7.65 2.59
CA SER A 22 15.80 9.02 2.08
C SER A 22 15.45 10.03 3.16
N ILE A 23 14.44 9.75 3.97
CA ILE A 23 14.04 10.61 5.08
C ILE A 23 15.14 10.67 6.16
N LEU A 24 15.76 9.56 6.53
CA LEU A 24 16.86 9.53 7.49
C LEU A 24 18.08 10.31 6.98
N GLU A 25 18.46 10.09 5.72
CA GLU A 25 19.62 10.79 5.10
C GLU A 25 19.36 12.30 4.96
N ASN A 26 18.14 12.73 4.65
CA ASN A 26 17.74 14.13 4.64
C ASN A 26 17.82 14.80 6.04
N ASN A 27 17.71 14.02 7.10
CA ASN A 27 17.90 14.46 8.48
C ASN A 27 19.35 14.27 8.98
N GLY A 28 20.31 14.08 8.08
CA GLY A 28 21.73 13.98 8.39
C GLY A 28 22.14 12.66 9.08
N ILE A 29 21.31 11.61 8.96
CA ILE A 29 21.57 10.25 9.51
C ILE A 29 22.05 9.36 8.36
N SER A 30 23.29 8.88 8.44
CA SER A 30 23.87 8.09 7.35
C SER A 30 23.39 6.64 7.40
N CYS A 31 22.81 6.14 6.29
CA CYS A 31 22.20 4.81 6.21
C CYS A 31 23.01 3.83 5.36
N TRP A 32 22.96 2.55 5.73
CA TRP A 32 23.42 1.43 4.93
C TRP A 32 22.23 0.54 4.55
N MET A 33 22.09 0.25 3.26
CA MET A 33 21.02 -0.58 2.70
C MET A 33 21.54 -1.35 1.49
N ALA A 34 21.24 -2.66 1.40
CA ALA A 34 21.52 -3.45 0.21
C ALA A 34 20.53 -3.12 -0.93
N PRO A 35 20.86 -3.31 -2.21
CA PRO A 35 22.20 -3.59 -2.73
C PRO A 35 23.08 -2.35 -2.92
N SER A 36 22.51 -1.15 -2.81
CA SER A 36 23.13 0.12 -3.21
C SER A 36 24.40 0.47 -2.43
N CYS A 37 24.57 -0.07 -1.22
CA CYS A 37 25.75 0.18 -0.39
C CYS A 37 26.81 -0.95 -0.51
N ILE A 38 26.59 -1.96 -1.35
CA ILE A 38 27.53 -3.06 -1.56
C ILE A 38 28.42 -2.73 -2.74
N PRO A 39 29.76 -2.70 -2.59
CA PRO A 39 30.66 -2.45 -3.70
C PRO A 39 30.54 -3.56 -4.78
N GLY A 40 30.59 -3.18 -6.06
CA GLY A 40 30.55 -4.14 -7.15
C GLY A 40 31.65 -5.19 -7.02
N GLY A 41 31.29 -6.48 -7.14
CA GLY A 41 32.20 -7.60 -6.98
C GLY A 41 32.43 -8.09 -5.54
N SER A 42 31.83 -7.44 -4.52
CA SER A 42 31.93 -7.85 -3.12
C SER A 42 30.97 -9.01 -2.79
N ASN A 43 31.32 -9.80 -1.77
CA ASN A 43 30.51 -10.92 -1.31
C ASN A 43 29.48 -10.44 -0.27
N TYR A 44 28.18 -10.57 -0.59
CA TYR A 44 27.05 -10.24 0.29
C TYR A 44 27.18 -10.85 1.69
N ALA A 45 27.64 -12.12 1.78
CA ALA A 45 27.81 -12.83 3.05
C ALA A 45 28.91 -12.23 3.97
N GLN A 46 29.73 -11.35 3.45
CA GLN A 46 30.78 -10.66 4.21
C GLN A 46 30.41 -9.20 4.51
N GLU A 47 29.79 -8.51 3.54
CA GLU A 47 29.48 -7.08 3.67
C GLU A 47 28.29 -6.81 4.60
N ILE A 48 27.23 -7.64 4.57
CA ILE A 48 26.07 -7.46 5.45
C ILE A 48 26.44 -7.59 6.92
N PRO A 49 27.11 -8.69 7.38
CA PRO A 49 27.49 -8.79 8.79
C PRO A 49 28.44 -7.68 9.25
N LYS A 50 29.30 -7.20 8.36
CA LYS A 50 30.21 -6.08 8.64
C LYS A 50 29.41 -4.79 8.84
N ALA A 51 28.47 -4.50 7.94
CA ALA A 51 27.63 -3.30 8.03
C ALA A 51 26.77 -3.29 9.31
N ILE A 52 26.20 -4.44 9.69
CA ILE A 52 25.46 -4.59 10.94
C ILE A 52 26.38 -4.35 12.15
N ARG A 53 27.62 -4.86 12.12
CA ARG A 53 28.59 -4.62 13.19
C ARG A 53 28.98 -3.16 13.33
N ASP A 54 29.13 -2.46 12.20
CA ASP A 54 29.63 -1.10 12.14
C ASP A 54 28.55 -0.04 12.44
N CYS A 55 27.25 -0.36 12.32
CA CYS A 55 26.15 0.54 12.64
C CYS A 55 25.87 0.64 14.15
N LYS A 56 25.08 1.64 14.56
CA LYS A 56 24.55 1.78 15.92
C LYS A 56 23.12 1.35 16.05
N VAL A 57 22.32 1.65 15.04
CA VAL A 57 20.88 1.38 14.99
C VAL A 57 20.57 0.43 13.82
N PHE A 58 19.67 -0.52 14.06
CA PHE A 58 19.16 -1.46 13.08
C PHE A 58 17.67 -1.19 12.88
N VAL A 59 17.30 -0.60 11.75
CA VAL A 59 15.91 -0.39 11.34
C VAL A 59 15.44 -1.61 10.57
N LEU A 60 14.33 -2.18 10.99
CA LEU A 60 13.69 -3.33 10.34
C LEU A 60 12.39 -2.89 9.66
N ILE A 61 12.31 -2.98 8.35
CA ILE A 61 11.03 -2.86 7.65
C ILE A 61 10.26 -4.15 7.87
N LEU A 62 9.11 -4.06 8.54
CA LEU A 62 8.39 -5.21 9.05
C LEU A 62 6.99 -5.31 8.43
N SER A 63 6.74 -6.44 7.76
CA SER A 63 5.48 -6.83 7.12
C SER A 63 5.27 -8.34 7.27
N GLN A 64 4.17 -8.87 6.74
CA GLN A 64 3.98 -10.30 6.58
C GLN A 64 5.07 -10.91 5.69
N LYS A 65 5.45 -10.22 4.62
CA LYS A 65 6.46 -10.68 3.65
C LYS A 65 7.88 -10.71 4.24
N SER A 66 8.28 -9.70 5.01
CA SER A 66 9.61 -9.68 5.65
C SER A 66 9.79 -10.83 6.64
N GLN A 67 8.71 -11.25 7.31
CA GLN A 67 8.71 -12.41 8.19
C GLN A 67 8.85 -13.76 7.47
N GLU A 68 8.67 -13.80 6.15
CA GLU A 68 8.87 -14.99 5.30
C GLU A 68 10.27 -15.04 4.69
N SER A 69 11.05 -13.99 4.85
CA SER A 69 12.42 -13.90 4.36
C SER A 69 13.32 -14.93 5.05
N LYS A 70 14.19 -15.57 4.26
CA LYS A 70 15.26 -16.45 4.80
C LYS A 70 16.45 -15.67 5.37
N TRP A 71 16.54 -14.37 5.09
CA TRP A 71 17.68 -13.52 5.44
C TRP A 71 17.37 -12.58 6.59
N VAL A 72 16.20 -11.94 6.63
CA VAL A 72 15.80 -10.98 7.66
C VAL A 72 15.95 -11.53 9.08
N PRO A 73 15.51 -12.78 9.41
CA PRO A 73 15.72 -13.34 10.75
C PRO A 73 17.20 -13.47 11.13
N LYS A 74 18.07 -13.78 10.17
CA LYS A 74 19.52 -13.89 10.40
C LYS A 74 20.17 -12.54 10.65
N GLU A 75 19.68 -11.50 9.98
CA GLU A 75 20.14 -10.12 10.18
C GLU A 75 19.71 -9.60 11.55
N ILE A 76 18.48 -9.92 11.98
CA ILE A 76 18.00 -9.61 13.34
C ILE A 76 18.85 -10.32 14.39
N ASP A 77 19.10 -11.62 14.24
CA ASP A 77 19.94 -12.40 15.15
C ASP A 77 21.36 -11.82 15.25
N GLN A 78 21.95 -11.44 14.11
CA GLN A 78 23.23 -10.76 14.07
C GLN A 78 23.20 -9.41 14.79
N ALA A 79 22.15 -8.60 14.58
CA ALA A 79 22.01 -7.30 15.21
C ALA A 79 21.89 -7.42 16.75
N ILE A 80 21.15 -8.41 17.24
CA ILE A 80 21.02 -8.72 18.65
C ILE A 80 22.36 -9.14 19.24
N ASN A 81 23.08 -10.04 18.58
CA ASN A 81 24.39 -10.54 19.04
C ASN A 81 25.44 -9.42 19.09
N GLU A 82 25.32 -8.42 18.21
CA GLU A 82 26.21 -7.24 18.18
C GLU A 82 25.70 -6.09 19.09
N GLY A 83 24.60 -6.32 19.85
CA GLY A 83 24.04 -5.34 20.79
C GLY A 83 23.48 -4.08 20.15
N LYS A 84 22.91 -4.20 18.95
CA LYS A 84 22.33 -3.05 18.23
C LYS A 84 20.97 -2.68 18.78
N ILE A 85 20.62 -1.40 18.69
CA ILE A 85 19.27 -0.93 18.98
C ILE A 85 18.41 -1.26 17.76
N ILE A 86 17.40 -2.13 17.94
CA ILE A 86 16.51 -2.58 16.87
C ILE A 86 15.25 -1.74 16.92
N MET A 87 14.88 -1.19 15.75
CA MET A 87 13.72 -0.34 15.58
C MET A 87 12.82 -0.93 14.47
N PRO A 88 11.78 -1.71 14.83
CA PRO A 88 10.85 -2.28 13.86
C PRO A 88 9.89 -1.21 13.33
N PHE A 89 9.95 -0.94 12.03
CA PHE A 89 9.08 -0.03 11.31
C PHE A 89 8.03 -0.86 10.57
N MET A 90 6.82 -0.93 11.13
CA MET A 90 5.75 -1.78 10.62
C MET A 90 5.01 -1.09 9.48
N ILE A 91 5.19 -1.59 8.27
CA ILE A 91 4.53 -1.05 7.06
C ILE A 91 3.17 -1.70 6.78
N GLU A 92 2.84 -2.76 7.53
CA GLU A 92 1.63 -3.55 7.37
C GLU A 92 1.14 -4.01 8.75
N ASN A 93 -0.19 -4.01 8.97
CA ASN A 93 -0.79 -4.57 10.18
C ASN A 93 -0.76 -6.10 10.11
N CYS A 94 0.28 -6.70 10.65
CA CYS A 94 0.48 -8.14 10.64
C CYS A 94 0.84 -8.67 12.03
N SER A 95 0.32 -9.86 12.37
CA SER A 95 0.74 -10.58 13.57
C SER A 95 2.18 -11.09 13.43
N LEU A 96 2.94 -11.04 14.50
CA LEU A 96 4.29 -11.60 14.51
C LEU A 96 4.24 -13.12 14.52
N LYS A 97 5.04 -13.76 13.65
CA LYS A 97 5.35 -15.21 13.72
C LYS A 97 6.20 -15.50 14.97
N ASP A 98 6.18 -16.74 15.44
CA ASP A 98 6.85 -17.14 16.68
C ASP A 98 8.32 -16.72 16.75
N ASP A 99 9.07 -16.87 15.65
CA ASP A 99 10.48 -16.46 15.58
C ASP A 99 10.65 -14.95 15.75
N PHE A 100 9.81 -14.15 15.10
CA PHE A 100 9.83 -12.68 15.20
C PHE A 100 9.31 -12.20 16.56
N ASN A 101 8.29 -12.88 17.09
CA ASN A 101 7.77 -12.56 18.41
C ASN A 101 8.83 -12.81 19.49
N PHE A 102 9.63 -13.87 19.36
CA PHE A 102 10.75 -14.14 20.25
C PHE A 102 11.76 -12.98 20.29
N TYR A 103 12.10 -12.41 19.13
CA TYR A 103 13.07 -11.31 19.04
C TYR A 103 12.49 -9.93 19.38
N LEU A 104 11.22 -9.69 19.06
CA LEU A 104 10.63 -8.34 19.04
C LEU A 104 9.54 -8.11 20.11
N SER A 105 9.24 -9.10 20.97
CA SER A 105 8.16 -9.01 21.98
C SER A 105 8.31 -7.83 22.95
N ASN A 106 9.55 -7.46 23.29
CA ASN A 106 9.87 -6.39 24.24
C ASN A 106 10.47 -5.15 23.58
N ILE A 107 10.35 -5.01 22.25
CA ILE A 107 10.92 -3.89 21.51
C ILE A 107 9.78 -2.99 21.06
N GLN A 108 9.92 -1.68 21.30
CA GLN A 108 9.00 -0.66 20.81
C GLN A 108 8.93 -0.72 19.28
N ARG A 109 7.72 -0.63 18.73
CA ARG A 109 7.43 -0.70 17.30
C ARG A 109 6.91 0.63 16.81
N TYR A 110 7.23 0.96 15.54
CA TYR A 110 6.75 2.16 14.87
C TYR A 110 5.71 1.74 13.84
N TYR A 111 4.44 2.09 14.09
CA TYR A 111 3.29 1.60 13.31
C TYR A 111 3.06 2.49 12.07
N ALA A 112 3.89 2.28 11.05
CA ALA A 112 3.86 3.08 9.83
C ALA A 112 2.61 2.83 8.98
N TYR A 113 1.96 1.70 9.11
CA TYR A 113 0.69 1.41 8.46
C TYR A 113 -0.46 2.28 9.03
N GLU A 114 -0.35 2.80 10.24
CA GLU A 114 -1.32 3.72 10.84
C GLU A 114 -1.02 5.17 10.42
N ASN A 115 0.23 5.59 10.58
CA ASN A 115 0.70 6.90 10.13
C ASN A 115 2.21 6.85 9.83
N LYS A 116 2.54 6.72 8.54
CA LYS A 116 3.92 6.57 8.07
C LYS A 116 4.82 7.75 8.45
N VAL A 117 4.26 8.96 8.40
CA VAL A 117 5.01 10.21 8.72
C VAL A 117 5.22 10.37 10.21
N ALA A 118 4.20 10.10 11.03
CA ALA A 118 4.37 10.15 12.48
C ALA A 118 5.35 9.07 12.98
N ALA A 119 5.22 7.85 12.48
CA ALA A 119 6.10 6.74 12.83
C ALA A 119 7.58 7.04 12.50
N ILE A 120 7.86 7.59 11.29
CA ILE A 120 9.22 7.94 10.90
C ILE A 120 9.77 9.11 11.71
N ARG A 121 8.94 10.09 12.06
CA ARG A 121 9.34 11.24 12.87
C ARG A 121 9.77 10.81 14.27
N THR A 122 8.92 10.04 14.96
CA THR A 122 9.26 9.48 16.29
C THR A 122 10.54 8.65 16.22
N MET A 123 10.68 7.82 15.18
CA MET A 123 11.88 7.02 14.98
C MET A 123 13.14 7.89 14.77
N ILE A 124 13.05 9.00 14.03
CA ILE A 124 14.16 9.95 13.82
C ILE A 124 14.58 10.60 15.13
N GLU A 125 13.63 11.05 15.94
CA GLU A 125 13.91 11.67 17.25
C GLU A 125 14.68 10.70 18.15
N GLU A 126 14.25 9.45 18.22
CA GLU A 126 14.93 8.41 18.99
C GLU A 126 16.30 8.03 18.40
N ILE A 127 16.42 7.93 17.07
CA ILE A 127 17.73 7.70 16.42
C ILE A 127 18.68 8.86 16.74
N CYS A 128 18.23 10.10 16.65
CA CYS A 128 19.04 11.27 17.00
C CYS A 128 19.50 11.23 18.46
N ALA A 129 18.62 10.86 19.39
CA ALA A 129 18.98 10.68 20.80
C ALA A 129 20.05 9.60 20.98
N VAL A 130 19.92 8.44 20.32
CA VAL A 130 20.91 7.35 20.33
C VAL A 130 22.25 7.78 19.73
N LEU A 131 22.22 8.57 18.67
CA LEU A 131 23.42 9.04 17.98
C LEU A 131 24.09 10.25 18.67
N GLY A 132 23.41 10.88 19.62
CA GLY A 132 23.85 12.13 20.26
C GLY A 132 23.80 13.33 19.30
N LYS A 133 22.86 13.30 18.35
CA LYS A 133 22.59 14.39 17.39
C LYS A 133 21.44 15.25 17.91
N PRO A 134 21.40 16.56 17.57
CA PRO A 134 20.22 17.35 17.84
C PRO A 134 19.04 16.77 17.05
N ALA A 135 17.89 16.63 17.71
CA ALA A 135 16.65 16.28 17.01
C ALA A 135 16.36 17.37 15.96
N PRO A 136 15.74 17.02 14.82
CA PRO A 136 15.33 18.01 13.83
C PRO A 136 14.46 19.06 14.52
N CYS A 137 14.99 20.26 14.68
CA CYS A 137 14.26 21.36 15.31
C CYS A 137 13.11 21.78 14.41
N ALA A 138 11.95 22.01 14.97
CA ALA A 138 10.85 22.72 14.31
C ALA A 138 11.19 24.21 14.22
N GLU A 139 12.24 24.55 13.47
CA GLU A 139 12.55 25.94 13.14
C GLU A 139 12.31 26.15 11.64
N GLU A 140 11.39 27.08 11.38
CA GLU A 140 11.23 27.76 10.11
C GLU A 140 12.59 28.28 9.65
N LYS A 141 13.17 27.68 8.62
CA LYS A 141 14.21 28.35 7.85
C LYS A 141 13.53 29.17 6.78
N GLU A 142 13.47 30.48 7.01
CA GLU A 142 13.30 31.46 5.95
C GLU A 142 14.23 31.09 4.78
N ALA A 143 13.65 31.03 3.60
CA ALA A 143 14.38 30.83 2.37
C ALA A 143 15.37 31.98 2.16
N PRO A 144 16.65 31.71 1.85
CA PRO A 144 17.55 32.78 1.46
C PRO A 144 17.12 33.31 0.08
N ALA A 145 16.99 34.61 0.02
CA ALA A 145 16.69 35.38 -1.19
C ALA A 145 17.64 34.99 -2.33
N ALA A 146 17.09 34.80 -3.51
CA ALA A 146 17.81 34.52 -4.73
C ALA A 146 18.79 35.66 -5.07
N PRO A 147 20.04 35.35 -5.42
CA PRO A 147 20.89 36.37 -6.07
C PRO A 147 20.56 36.46 -7.56
N ALA A 148 20.51 37.69 -8.00
CA ALA A 148 20.22 38.08 -9.38
C ALA A 148 21.19 37.46 -10.40
N ALA A 149 20.61 37.18 -11.56
CA ALA A 149 21.29 36.69 -12.75
C ALA A 149 22.49 37.59 -13.17
N GLN A 150 23.59 36.94 -13.48
CA GLN A 150 24.55 37.47 -14.45
C GLN A 150 24.80 36.39 -15.51
N GLU A 151 24.47 36.79 -16.74
CA GLU A 151 24.85 36.09 -17.98
C GLU A 151 26.36 36.17 -18.16
N GLU A 152 27.01 35.03 -18.41
CA GLU A 152 28.20 35.01 -19.27
C GLU A 152 28.25 33.67 -20.02
N ALA A 153 28.25 33.81 -21.33
CA ALA A 153 28.46 32.74 -22.29
C ALA A 153 29.96 32.48 -22.49
N VAL A 154 30.38 31.21 -22.46
CA VAL A 154 31.53 30.74 -23.25
C VAL A 154 31.38 29.27 -23.60
N SER A 155 31.55 29.00 -24.88
CA SER A 155 31.75 27.74 -25.57
C SER A 155 32.98 26.98 -25.08
N ASP A 156 32.96 25.62 -25.08
CA ASP A 156 33.88 24.81 -25.90
C ASP A 156 33.70 23.32 -25.69
N GLU A 157 33.85 22.62 -26.79
CA GLU A 157 33.87 21.18 -26.97
C GLU A 157 35.00 20.52 -26.20
N ALA A 158 34.77 19.32 -25.62
CA ALA A 158 35.82 18.39 -25.29
C ALA A 158 35.37 16.93 -25.44
N VAL A 159 35.95 16.33 -26.41
CA VAL A 159 36.20 14.96 -26.86
C VAL A 159 36.26 13.90 -25.76
N ILE A 160 35.51 12.81 -25.99
CA ILE A 160 35.58 11.54 -25.24
C ILE A 160 36.72 10.68 -25.79
N PRO A 161 37.56 10.04 -24.96
CA PRO A 161 38.37 8.90 -25.38
C PRO A 161 37.76 7.57 -24.93
N GLU A 162 37.66 6.65 -25.89
CA GLU A 162 37.35 5.23 -25.70
C GLU A 162 38.41 4.50 -24.87
N MET A 163 37.99 3.53 -24.07
CA MET A 163 38.87 2.57 -23.40
C MET A 163 38.77 1.19 -24.03
N PRO A 164 39.89 0.45 -24.11
CA PRO A 164 39.95 -0.84 -24.77
C PRO A 164 39.51 -2.01 -23.87
N LYS A 165 38.95 -3.01 -24.52
CA LYS A 165 38.63 -4.34 -23.97
C LYS A 165 39.91 -5.16 -23.75
N GLU A 166 40.00 -5.81 -22.58
CA GLU A 166 40.90 -6.93 -22.37
C GLU A 166 40.19 -8.07 -21.64
N GLU A 167 40.24 -9.24 -22.26
CA GLU A 167 39.81 -10.54 -21.72
C GLU A 167 40.89 -11.10 -20.81
N GLU A 168 40.53 -11.65 -19.64
CA GLU A 168 41.37 -12.67 -19.03
C GLU A 168 40.59 -13.65 -18.13
N LYS A 169 41.09 -14.89 -18.22
CA LYS A 169 40.54 -16.17 -17.78
C LYS A 169 40.59 -16.39 -16.28
N ALA A 170 39.64 -17.20 -15.81
CA ALA A 170 39.59 -17.79 -14.47
C ALA A 170 40.67 -18.88 -14.28
N PRO A 171 41.16 -19.12 -13.06
CA PRO A 171 41.71 -20.41 -12.66
C PRO A 171 40.91 -21.11 -11.54
N GLU A 172 40.91 -22.43 -11.69
CA GLU A 172 40.25 -23.44 -10.86
C GLU A 172 40.75 -23.50 -9.41
N ALA A 173 39.85 -23.85 -8.49
CA ALA A 173 40.12 -24.14 -7.09
C ALA A 173 40.38 -25.65 -6.88
N LYS A 174 41.42 -25.97 -6.11
CA LYS A 174 41.70 -27.33 -5.58
C LYS A 174 41.33 -27.38 -4.08
N PRO A 175 40.92 -28.55 -3.58
CA PRO A 175 40.38 -28.72 -2.22
C PRO A 175 41.49 -29.01 -1.18
N VAL A 176 41.22 -28.65 0.08
CA VAL A 176 42.04 -28.94 1.26
C VAL A 176 41.21 -29.67 2.32
N PRO A 177 41.82 -30.65 3.04
CA PRO A 177 41.12 -31.77 3.67
C PRO A 177 40.74 -31.54 5.14
N GLU A 178 39.75 -32.33 5.57
CA GLU A 178 39.28 -32.49 6.95
C GLU A 178 40.34 -33.07 7.91
N LYS A 179 40.29 -32.70 9.16
CA LYS A 179 40.86 -33.45 10.31
C LYS A 179 39.93 -33.43 11.54
N PRO A 180 40.00 -34.47 12.36
CA PRO A 180 38.84 -35.02 13.07
C PRO A 180 38.69 -34.60 14.55
N VAL A 181 37.46 -34.80 15.02
CA VAL A 181 36.92 -34.66 16.38
C VAL A 181 37.61 -35.59 17.38
N LYS A 182 37.97 -35.09 18.57
CA LYS A 182 38.26 -35.90 19.76
C LYS A 182 37.31 -35.53 20.92
N LYS A 183 36.48 -36.52 21.30
CA LYS A 183 35.70 -36.60 22.54
C LYS A 183 36.64 -36.62 23.74
N LYS A 184 36.28 -35.96 24.87
CA LYS A 184 36.79 -36.28 26.21
C LYS A 184 35.68 -36.20 27.26
N ALA A 185 35.73 -37.21 28.09
CA ALA A 185 34.71 -37.68 29.02
C ALA A 185 34.69 -36.94 30.36
N GLU A 186 33.58 -37.12 31.08
CA GLU A 186 33.24 -36.82 32.47
C GLU A 186 34.33 -37.02 33.51
N LYS A 187 34.30 -36.20 34.55
CA LYS A 187 34.65 -36.58 35.92
C LYS A 187 33.88 -35.75 36.94
N GLN A 188 33.09 -36.43 37.77
CA GLN A 188 32.52 -35.96 39.02
C GLN A 188 33.63 -35.82 40.10
N PRO A 189 33.48 -34.95 41.10
CA PRO A 189 34.15 -35.13 42.36
C PRO A 189 33.19 -35.29 43.56
N LYS A 190 33.67 -36.13 44.42
CA LYS A 190 33.09 -36.70 45.64
C LYS A 190 32.99 -35.68 46.79
N THR A 191 31.96 -35.91 47.61
CA THR A 191 31.70 -35.37 48.94
C THR A 191 32.84 -35.56 49.94
N LYS A 192 33.09 -34.53 50.78
CA LYS A 192 33.71 -34.70 52.12
C LYS A 192 32.96 -33.87 53.16
N THR A 193 32.42 -34.58 54.12
CA THR A 193 31.83 -34.12 55.36
C THR A 193 32.89 -33.56 56.33
N LYS A 194 32.62 -32.46 57.02
CA LYS A 194 33.20 -32.12 58.32
C LYS A 194 32.15 -31.49 59.24
N LYS A 195 32.02 -32.05 60.41
CA LYS A 195 31.22 -31.62 61.57
C LYS A 195 31.91 -30.42 62.25
N SER A 196 31.13 -29.44 62.73
CA SER A 196 31.40 -28.74 64.01
C SER A 196 30.22 -27.82 64.39
N SER A 197 29.68 -28.11 65.55
CA SER A 197 29.12 -27.35 66.68
C SER A 197 28.29 -26.07 66.49
N GLY A 198 27.10 -26.14 66.85
CA GLY A 198 26.19 -25.48 67.76
C GLY A 198 26.15 -23.96 67.87
N LYS A 199 25.04 -23.36 67.35
CA LYS A 199 24.31 -22.26 68.00
C LYS A 199 22.83 -22.35 67.58
N LYS A 200 21.92 -22.33 68.56
CA LYS A 200 20.47 -22.36 68.39
C LYS A 200 20.03 -21.11 67.60
N LYS A 201 19.55 -21.28 66.42
CA LYS A 201 18.74 -20.32 65.69
C LYS A 201 17.36 -20.89 65.49
N ILE A 202 16.35 -20.05 65.75
CA ILE A 202 14.93 -20.33 65.56
C ILE A 202 14.75 -20.77 64.11
N ILE A 203 14.36 -22.01 63.89
CA ILE A 203 14.06 -22.57 62.57
C ILE A 203 12.59 -22.28 62.35
N ILE A 204 12.29 -21.24 61.52
CA ILE A 204 11.02 -21.16 60.80
C ILE A 204 11.08 -22.32 59.80
N PRO A 205 10.06 -23.19 59.75
CA PRO A 205 10.14 -24.34 58.86
C PRO A 205 10.26 -23.88 57.41
N LEU A 206 11.27 -24.35 56.72
CA LEU A 206 11.57 -24.07 55.32
C LEU A 206 10.36 -24.34 54.41
N ALA A 207 9.45 -25.22 54.85
CA ALA A 207 8.16 -25.51 54.18
C ALA A 207 7.20 -24.31 54.14
N VAL A 208 7.20 -23.42 55.14
CA VAL A 208 6.32 -22.22 55.13
C VAL A 208 6.85 -21.16 54.17
N VAL A 209 8.20 -20.98 54.15
CA VAL A 209 8.84 -20.05 53.21
C VAL A 209 8.72 -20.56 51.77
N ALA A 210 8.90 -21.85 51.53
CA ALA A 210 8.69 -22.46 50.22
C ALA A 210 7.21 -22.39 49.77
N GLY A 211 6.25 -22.56 50.71
CA GLY A 211 4.80 -22.40 50.41
C GLY A 211 4.45 -20.95 50.01
N VAL A 212 4.99 -19.95 50.73
CA VAL A 212 4.72 -18.52 50.41
C VAL A 212 5.39 -18.13 49.08
N ILE A 213 6.61 -18.60 48.81
CA ILE A 213 7.28 -18.38 47.52
C ILE A 213 6.51 -19.10 46.38
N MET A 214 6.04 -20.32 46.61
CA MET A 214 5.28 -21.04 45.60
C MET A 214 3.92 -20.38 45.31
N ILE A 215 3.23 -19.85 46.32
CA ILE A 215 2.00 -19.07 46.15
C ILE A 215 2.29 -17.75 45.41
N ALA A 216 3.37 -17.07 45.73
CA ALA A 216 3.79 -15.84 45.04
C ALA A 216 4.20 -16.13 43.58
N VAL A 217 4.88 -17.26 43.34
CA VAL A 217 5.25 -17.70 41.98
C VAL A 217 4.00 -18.13 41.19
N ILE A 218 3.07 -18.87 41.80
CA ILE A 218 1.80 -19.23 41.16
C ILE A 218 0.95 -18.00 40.89
N ALA A 219 0.88 -17.03 41.84
CA ALA A 219 0.19 -15.75 41.61
C ALA A 219 0.87 -14.92 40.51
N PHE A 220 2.20 -14.92 40.45
CA PHE A 220 2.98 -14.26 39.41
C PHE A 220 2.78 -14.95 38.05
N PHE A 221 2.82 -16.29 37.99
CA PHE A 221 2.48 -17.02 36.76
C PHE A 221 1.00 -16.90 36.39
N ALA A 222 0.08 -16.89 37.36
CA ALA A 222 -1.33 -16.64 37.08
C ALA A 222 -1.58 -15.22 36.55
N SER A 223 -0.82 -14.21 36.97
CA SER A 223 -0.88 -12.86 36.41
C SER A 223 -0.21 -12.73 35.03
N ILE A 224 0.75 -13.63 34.72
CA ILE A 224 1.38 -13.68 33.39
C ILE A 224 0.50 -14.51 32.40
N PHE A 225 -0.27 -15.48 32.92
CA PHE A 225 -1.16 -16.34 32.14
C PHE A 225 -2.65 -16.03 32.37
N SER A 226 -3.01 -14.90 32.99
CA SER A 226 -4.38 -14.43 32.89
C SER A 226 -4.63 -14.15 31.42
N SER A 227 -5.53 -14.92 30.81
CA SER A 227 -6.11 -14.53 29.53
C SER A 227 -6.57 -13.06 29.69
N PRO A 228 -6.26 -12.18 28.76
CA PRO A 228 -6.72 -10.79 28.85
C PRO A 228 -8.22 -10.80 29.10
N ASP A 229 -8.66 -9.97 30.05
CA ASP A 229 -10.06 -9.87 30.41
C ASP A 229 -10.86 -9.45 29.17
N MET A 230 -11.73 -10.35 28.69
CA MET A 230 -12.64 -10.05 27.60
C MET A 230 -13.81 -9.26 28.13
N ILE A 231 -14.11 -8.15 27.50
CA ILE A 231 -15.29 -7.31 27.76
C ILE A 231 -16.24 -7.38 26.58
N THR A 232 -17.53 -7.16 26.81
CA THR A 232 -18.53 -7.15 25.74
C THR A 232 -18.98 -5.70 25.49
N ILE A 233 -18.83 -5.22 24.27
CA ILE A 233 -19.29 -3.92 23.81
C ILE A 233 -20.16 -4.12 22.58
N ALA A 234 -21.39 -3.61 22.60
CA ALA A 234 -22.37 -3.77 21.53
C ALA A 234 -22.53 -5.25 21.07
N GLY A 235 -22.43 -6.20 22.01
CA GLY A 235 -22.53 -7.63 21.74
C GLY A 235 -21.28 -8.27 21.12
N LYS A 236 -20.18 -7.54 20.94
CA LYS A 236 -18.88 -8.05 20.46
C LYS A 236 -17.93 -8.25 21.63
N GLU A 237 -17.21 -9.36 21.64
CA GLU A 237 -16.17 -9.62 22.64
C GLU A 237 -14.86 -8.93 22.22
N ILE A 238 -14.29 -8.13 23.11
CA ILE A 238 -13.10 -7.31 22.88
C ILE A 238 -12.15 -7.46 24.06
N TYR A 239 -10.85 -7.38 23.82
CA TYR A 239 -9.86 -7.35 24.90
C TYR A 239 -9.97 -6.05 25.69
N GLY A 240 -10.16 -6.15 27.01
CA GLY A 240 -10.38 -4.98 27.88
C GLY A 240 -9.16 -4.08 28.06
N ASP A 241 -7.97 -4.55 27.70
CA ASP A 241 -6.70 -3.82 27.72
C ASP A 241 -6.31 -3.21 26.36
N THR A 242 -7.19 -3.31 25.34
CA THR A 242 -6.91 -2.67 24.04
C THR A 242 -6.97 -1.15 24.15
N SER A 243 -6.05 -0.48 23.45
CA SER A 243 -6.04 0.98 23.34
C SER A 243 -6.72 1.49 22.06
N TRP A 244 -7.15 0.60 21.17
CA TRP A 244 -7.94 0.94 19.99
C TRP A 244 -9.29 0.21 20.03
N LEU A 245 -10.35 0.89 19.66
CA LEU A 245 -11.70 0.33 19.62
C LEU A 245 -12.27 0.46 18.20
N THR A 246 -12.41 -0.67 17.51
CA THR A 246 -13.02 -0.73 16.18
C THR A 246 -14.37 -1.43 16.24
N LEU A 247 -15.42 -0.76 15.78
CA LEU A 247 -16.78 -1.28 15.69
C LEU A 247 -17.37 -1.02 14.31
N GLU A 248 -18.06 -1.99 13.77
CA GLU A 248 -18.76 -1.90 12.49
C GLU A 248 -20.17 -2.45 12.65
N ASP A 249 -21.16 -1.75 12.05
CA ASP A 249 -22.59 -2.10 12.07
C ASP A 249 -23.13 -2.33 13.50
N ALA A 250 -22.67 -1.54 14.46
CA ALA A 250 -22.97 -1.72 15.87
C ALA A 250 -23.93 -0.67 16.41
N GLN A 251 -24.76 -1.07 17.40
CA GLN A 251 -25.59 -0.16 18.14
C GLN A 251 -25.11 -0.09 19.60
N LEU A 252 -24.45 1.01 19.97
CA LEU A 252 -23.96 1.22 21.32
C LEU A 252 -25.12 1.61 22.26
N SER A 253 -25.17 0.95 23.41
CA SER A 253 -26.03 1.35 24.52
C SER A 253 -25.27 2.26 25.49
N VAL A 254 -26.01 2.91 26.40
CA VAL A 254 -25.39 3.69 27.50
C VAL A 254 -24.50 2.79 28.39
N ALA A 255 -24.85 1.50 28.54
CA ALA A 255 -24.05 0.56 29.32
C ALA A 255 -22.71 0.24 28.63
N ASP A 256 -22.71 0.16 27.29
CA ASP A 256 -21.47 0.00 26.53
C ASP A 256 -20.55 1.22 26.72
N VAL A 257 -21.11 2.42 26.72
CA VAL A 257 -20.36 3.67 26.96
C VAL A 257 -19.71 3.68 28.34
N GLU A 258 -20.40 3.18 29.38
CA GLU A 258 -19.80 3.04 30.72
C GLU A 258 -18.64 2.04 30.74
N THR A 259 -18.75 0.94 29.96
CA THR A 259 -17.65 -0.03 29.79
C THR A 259 -16.47 0.58 29.06
N ILE A 260 -16.73 1.36 27.99
CA ILE A 260 -15.69 2.04 27.20
C ILE A 260 -14.96 3.11 28.04
N ARG A 261 -15.65 3.74 28.98
CA ARG A 261 -15.06 4.78 29.85
C ARG A 261 -13.84 4.30 30.63
N ASP A 262 -13.83 3.02 31.01
CA ASP A 262 -12.74 2.42 31.79
C ASP A 262 -11.55 1.97 30.91
N MET A 263 -11.68 2.09 29.57
CA MET A 263 -10.61 1.74 28.63
C MET A 263 -9.62 2.90 28.46
N ASP A 264 -8.34 2.58 28.26
CA ASP A 264 -7.29 3.57 27.99
C ASP A 264 -7.13 3.78 26.47
N LEU A 265 -8.17 4.37 25.85
CA LEU A 265 -8.24 4.50 24.40
C LEU A 265 -7.27 5.56 23.85
N THR A 266 -6.62 5.20 22.77
CA THR A 266 -5.80 6.07 21.94
C THR A 266 -6.36 6.23 20.52
N SER A 267 -7.22 5.32 20.09
CA SER A 267 -7.89 5.36 18.79
C SER A 267 -9.30 4.80 18.87
N VAL A 268 -10.22 5.44 18.16
CA VAL A 268 -11.60 5.00 17.96
C VAL A 268 -11.88 4.94 16.45
N ASP A 269 -12.44 3.82 16.00
CA ASP A 269 -12.80 3.59 14.61
C ASP A 269 -14.17 2.91 14.52
N PHE A 270 -15.21 3.71 14.29
CA PHE A 270 -16.59 3.27 14.18
C PHE A 270 -17.13 3.52 12.77
N THR A 271 -17.67 2.46 12.16
CA THR A 271 -18.31 2.52 10.85
C THR A 271 -19.74 2.03 10.94
N ASN A 272 -20.69 2.79 10.39
CA ASN A 272 -22.13 2.48 10.38
C ASN A 272 -22.70 2.23 11.79
N CYS A 273 -22.18 2.89 12.81
CA CYS A 273 -22.60 2.68 14.19
C CYS A 273 -23.65 3.70 14.64
N SER A 274 -24.57 3.25 15.50
CA SER A 274 -25.45 4.15 16.26
C SER A 274 -24.80 4.45 17.60
N ILE A 275 -24.52 5.74 17.87
CA ILE A 275 -23.72 6.19 19.00
C ILE A 275 -24.55 7.11 19.89
N PRO A 276 -24.72 6.82 21.20
CA PRO A 276 -25.41 7.72 22.09
C PRO A 276 -24.58 8.96 22.44
N ASP A 277 -25.24 10.11 22.68
CA ASP A 277 -24.58 11.40 22.95
C ASP A 277 -23.55 11.34 24.08
N THR A 278 -23.78 10.47 25.07
CA THR A 278 -22.85 10.28 26.21
C THR A 278 -21.47 9.79 25.82
N PHE A 279 -21.34 9.18 24.64
CA PHE A 279 -20.04 8.67 24.13
C PHE A 279 -19.11 9.82 23.75
N TYR A 280 -19.61 10.86 23.08
CA TYR A 280 -18.75 11.91 22.51
C TYR A 280 -17.89 12.61 23.59
N SER A 281 -18.41 12.73 24.81
CA SER A 281 -17.63 13.30 25.93
C SER A 281 -16.46 12.41 26.39
N LEU A 282 -16.46 11.09 26.07
CA LEU A 282 -15.35 10.18 26.36
C LEU A 282 -14.15 10.44 25.45
N LEU A 283 -14.39 11.05 24.28
CA LEU A 283 -13.34 11.41 23.34
C LEU A 283 -12.50 12.59 23.86
N ASN A 284 -12.90 13.29 24.91
CA ASN A 284 -12.13 14.38 25.53
C ASN A 284 -10.94 13.84 26.33
N ASN A 285 -10.00 13.21 25.65
CA ASN A 285 -8.85 12.53 26.23
C ASN A 285 -7.59 12.85 25.41
N GLU A 286 -6.60 13.47 26.03
CA GLU A 286 -5.33 13.88 25.42
C GLU A 286 -4.55 12.72 24.76
N LYS A 287 -4.82 11.46 25.15
CA LYS A 287 -4.17 10.29 24.58
C LYS A 287 -4.69 9.90 23.19
N ILE A 288 -5.85 10.43 22.81
CA ILE A 288 -6.46 10.10 21.53
C ILE A 288 -5.71 10.78 20.39
N HIS A 289 -5.27 9.98 19.42
CA HIS A 289 -4.59 10.43 18.22
C HIS A 289 -5.33 10.12 16.93
N SER A 290 -6.36 9.26 16.96
CA SER A 290 -7.22 8.98 15.83
C SER A 290 -8.67 8.82 16.23
N ILE A 291 -9.56 9.52 15.54
CA ILE A 291 -11.00 9.39 15.64
C ILE A 291 -11.56 9.16 14.25
N SER A 292 -12.27 8.04 14.06
CA SER A 292 -13.07 7.75 12.87
C SER A 292 -14.49 7.41 13.33
N LEU A 293 -15.47 8.16 12.82
CA LEU A 293 -16.91 8.00 13.09
C LEU A 293 -17.69 7.96 11.77
N LYS A 294 -17.26 7.10 10.87
CA LYS A 294 -17.77 7.00 9.50
C LYS A 294 -19.21 6.51 9.43
N ASN A 295 -20.07 7.23 8.72
CA ASN A 295 -21.49 6.88 8.56
C ASN A 295 -22.22 6.62 9.91
N CYS A 296 -21.88 7.35 10.96
CA CYS A 296 -22.43 7.13 12.30
C CYS A 296 -23.58 8.09 12.66
N ASN A 297 -24.13 8.80 11.67
CA ASN A 297 -25.17 9.85 11.85
C ASN A 297 -24.73 10.94 12.85
N VAL A 298 -23.45 11.29 12.82
CA VAL A 298 -22.90 12.38 13.64
C VAL A 298 -23.49 13.71 13.16
N THR A 299 -23.87 14.57 14.09
CA THR A 299 -24.42 15.89 13.82
C THR A 299 -23.50 17.00 14.34
N ASP A 300 -23.77 18.25 13.95
CA ASP A 300 -23.07 19.42 14.51
C ASP A 300 -23.22 19.52 16.03
N ASP A 301 -24.37 19.06 16.59
CA ASP A 301 -24.58 19.07 18.04
C ASP A 301 -23.78 17.99 18.76
N ASN A 302 -23.56 16.84 18.13
CA ASN A 302 -22.66 15.81 18.66
C ASN A 302 -21.22 16.31 18.70
N LEU A 303 -20.74 16.99 17.66
CA LEU A 303 -19.39 17.54 17.60
C LEU A 303 -19.13 18.59 18.67
N LYS A 304 -20.15 19.35 19.10
CA LYS A 304 -20.04 20.31 20.24
C LYS A 304 -19.80 19.63 21.59
N LEU A 305 -20.07 18.32 21.73
CA LEU A 305 -19.76 17.54 22.93
C LEU A 305 -18.32 17.11 23.03
N ILE A 306 -17.56 17.24 21.93
CA ILE A 306 -16.13 16.97 21.87
C ILE A 306 -15.36 18.27 22.07
N ASP A 307 -14.53 18.32 23.10
CA ASP A 307 -13.58 19.42 23.29
C ASP A 307 -12.29 19.13 22.52
N PHE A 308 -12.24 19.57 21.27
CA PHE A 308 -11.08 19.35 20.40
C PHE A 308 -9.82 20.04 20.92
N SER A 309 -9.93 21.02 21.82
CA SER A 309 -8.76 21.74 22.37
C SER A 309 -7.93 20.87 23.31
N VAL A 310 -8.51 19.82 23.90
CA VAL A 310 -7.79 18.87 24.78
C VAL A 310 -7.16 17.73 23.99
N LEU A 311 -7.49 17.56 22.70
CA LEU A 311 -6.98 16.51 21.82
C LEU A 311 -5.63 16.91 21.22
N GLU A 312 -4.64 17.20 22.07
CA GLU A 312 -3.34 17.72 21.62
C GLU A 312 -2.57 16.75 20.71
N ASN A 313 -2.88 15.45 20.78
CA ASN A 313 -2.25 14.40 19.98
C ASN A 313 -3.07 13.95 18.75
N LEU A 314 -4.23 14.55 18.51
CA LEU A 314 -5.08 14.17 17.38
C LEU A 314 -4.38 14.44 16.05
N SER A 315 -4.10 13.39 15.31
CA SER A 315 -3.42 13.43 14.00
C SER A 315 -4.31 12.99 12.85
N ALA A 316 -5.41 12.28 13.13
CA ALA A 316 -6.36 11.81 12.14
C ALA A 316 -7.79 11.96 12.63
N LEU A 317 -8.65 12.55 11.80
CA LEU A 317 -10.08 12.72 12.04
C LEU A 317 -10.84 12.32 10.78
N ASP A 318 -11.70 11.30 10.90
CA ASP A 318 -12.60 10.84 9.86
C ASP A 318 -14.05 10.99 10.34
N LEU A 319 -14.79 11.85 9.68
CA LEU A 319 -16.21 12.12 9.90
C LEU A 319 -17.04 11.82 8.65
N SER A 320 -16.48 11.04 7.71
CA SER A 320 -17.08 10.80 6.40
C SER A 320 -18.46 10.18 6.45
N GLY A 321 -19.30 10.54 5.48
CA GLY A 321 -20.66 10.01 5.31
C GLY A 321 -21.69 10.51 6.32
N ASN A 322 -21.36 11.47 7.19
CA ASN A 322 -22.29 12.05 8.16
C ASN A 322 -22.97 13.30 7.59
N GLN A 323 -24.07 13.12 6.87
CA GLN A 323 -24.76 14.17 6.12
C GLN A 323 -25.34 15.29 7.00
N ASP A 324 -25.55 15.06 8.31
CA ASP A 324 -26.04 16.04 9.25
C ASP A 324 -24.92 16.96 9.83
N ILE A 325 -23.66 16.77 9.40
CA ILE A 325 -22.59 17.72 9.65
C ILE A 325 -22.67 18.81 8.58
N THR A 326 -22.91 20.04 8.98
CA THR A 326 -23.08 21.21 8.08
C THR A 326 -22.01 22.27 8.26
N THR A 327 -21.23 22.21 9.36
CA THR A 327 -20.14 23.15 9.64
C THR A 327 -18.89 22.43 10.15
N VAL A 328 -17.74 23.04 9.90
CA VAL A 328 -16.43 22.63 10.44
C VAL A 328 -15.85 23.71 11.40
N ASP A 329 -16.69 24.49 12.06
CA ASP A 329 -16.26 25.55 12.99
C ASP A 329 -15.36 25.04 14.13
N PHE A 330 -15.51 23.76 14.51
CA PHE A 330 -14.66 23.11 15.50
C PHE A 330 -13.18 23.08 15.11
N ILE A 331 -12.85 23.22 13.82
CA ILE A 331 -11.49 23.26 13.31
C ILE A 331 -10.66 24.36 13.98
N SER A 332 -11.26 25.48 14.32
CA SER A 332 -10.57 26.59 15.02
C SER A 332 -10.00 26.18 16.40
N THR A 333 -10.47 25.07 16.96
CA THR A 333 -10.01 24.54 18.26
C THR A 333 -9.19 23.25 18.12
N VAL A 334 -9.16 22.66 16.93
CA VAL A 334 -8.37 21.45 16.68
C VAL A 334 -6.88 21.75 16.70
N ASN A 335 -6.12 20.80 17.18
CA ASN A 335 -4.66 20.83 17.14
C ASN A 335 -4.14 21.13 15.70
N PRO A 336 -3.31 22.16 15.52
CA PRO A 336 -2.78 22.51 14.20
C PRO A 336 -1.87 21.43 13.57
N TRP A 337 -1.55 20.37 14.30
CA TRP A 337 -0.79 19.21 13.82
C TRP A 337 -1.66 18.09 13.22
N LEU A 338 -2.98 18.32 13.10
CA LEU A 338 -3.83 17.38 12.37
C LEU A 338 -3.25 17.12 10.98
N ALA A 339 -2.96 15.86 10.69
CA ALA A 339 -2.32 15.44 9.44
C ALA A 339 -3.33 14.87 8.43
N ARG A 340 -4.41 14.25 8.91
CA ARG A 340 -5.44 13.64 8.07
C ARG A 340 -6.82 14.11 8.49
N LEU A 341 -7.61 14.56 7.52
CA LEU A 341 -9.01 14.94 7.68
C LEU A 341 -9.85 14.34 6.56
N ASP A 342 -10.86 13.60 6.90
CA ASP A 342 -11.90 13.14 5.99
C ASP A 342 -13.27 13.66 6.45
N ILE A 343 -13.87 14.49 5.62
CA ILE A 343 -15.25 15.02 5.80
C ILE A 343 -16.08 14.76 4.53
N SER A 344 -15.68 13.78 3.73
CA SER A 344 -16.39 13.40 2.50
C SER A 344 -17.81 12.98 2.80
N GLY A 345 -18.75 13.28 1.89
CA GLY A 345 -20.16 12.93 2.04
C GLY A 345 -20.86 13.64 3.20
N THR A 346 -20.32 14.76 3.72
CA THR A 346 -21.00 15.67 4.66
C THR A 346 -21.71 16.79 3.90
N SER A 347 -22.52 17.58 4.60
CA SER A 347 -23.21 18.76 4.02
C SER A 347 -22.47 20.08 4.28
N VAL A 348 -21.18 20.03 4.55
CA VAL A 348 -20.36 21.22 4.77
C VAL A 348 -20.15 21.95 3.44
N THR A 349 -20.48 23.24 3.40
CA THR A 349 -20.30 24.09 2.22
C THR A 349 -19.26 25.20 2.42
N ASP A 350 -19.04 25.65 3.67
CA ASP A 350 -18.02 26.63 4.00
C ASP A 350 -16.75 25.94 4.48
N LEU A 351 -15.72 25.92 3.63
CA LEU A 351 -14.41 25.36 3.93
C LEU A 351 -13.44 26.38 4.56
N SER A 352 -13.85 27.63 4.78
CA SER A 352 -12.96 28.69 5.28
C SER A 352 -12.22 28.33 6.57
N PRO A 353 -12.81 27.59 7.55
CA PRO A 353 -12.08 27.17 8.74
C PRO A 353 -10.92 26.22 8.46
N LEU A 354 -10.95 25.46 7.36
CA LEU A 354 -9.88 24.54 7.00
C LEU A 354 -8.56 25.26 6.69
N ALA A 355 -8.61 26.52 6.28
CA ALA A 355 -7.41 27.31 5.93
C ALA A 355 -6.39 27.44 7.08
N GLU A 356 -6.80 27.17 8.33
CA GLU A 356 -5.93 27.15 9.51
C GLU A 356 -5.11 25.85 9.64
N LEU A 357 -5.50 24.75 8.96
CA LEU A 357 -4.87 23.44 9.04
C LEU A 357 -3.69 23.28 8.06
N LYS A 358 -2.71 24.15 8.14
CA LYS A 358 -1.55 24.20 7.21
C LYS A 358 -0.61 22.98 7.28
N ASN A 359 -0.82 22.08 8.24
CA ASN A 359 -0.02 20.87 8.38
C ASN A 359 -0.71 19.62 7.83
N LEU A 360 -1.93 19.75 7.31
CA LEU A 360 -2.62 18.66 6.64
C LEU A 360 -1.78 18.10 5.49
N THR A 361 -1.67 16.78 5.47
CA THR A 361 -1.04 16.01 4.39
C THR A 361 -2.06 15.22 3.57
N ASN A 362 -3.19 14.84 4.20
CA ASN A 362 -4.27 14.10 3.56
C ASN A 362 -5.59 14.80 3.83
N LEU A 363 -6.32 15.12 2.78
CA LEU A 363 -7.63 15.75 2.85
C LEU A 363 -8.59 15.05 1.88
N ASN A 364 -9.73 14.62 2.40
CA ASN A 364 -10.81 14.08 1.60
C ASN A 364 -12.06 14.97 1.73
N LEU A 365 -12.49 15.52 0.60
CA LEU A 365 -13.67 16.38 0.42
C LEU A 365 -14.61 15.81 -0.65
N ALA A 366 -14.58 14.49 -0.89
CA ALA A 366 -15.40 13.88 -1.92
C ALA A 366 -16.91 13.93 -1.59
N ASP A 367 -17.75 13.98 -2.62
CA ASP A 367 -19.20 13.86 -2.52
C ASP A 367 -19.89 14.90 -1.60
N MET A 368 -19.39 16.14 -1.62
CA MET A 368 -19.91 17.24 -0.80
C MET A 368 -20.72 18.28 -1.61
N GLY A 369 -20.77 18.13 -2.94
CA GLY A 369 -21.46 19.10 -3.81
C GLY A 369 -20.76 20.46 -3.93
N LEU A 370 -19.48 20.55 -3.63
CA LEU A 370 -18.69 21.79 -3.63
C LEU A 370 -18.55 22.39 -5.03
N GLU A 371 -18.67 23.73 -5.11
CA GLU A 371 -18.40 24.51 -6.32
C GLU A 371 -17.08 25.34 -6.19
N ASP A 372 -16.57 25.52 -4.97
CA ASP A 372 -15.38 26.30 -4.64
C ASP A 372 -14.54 25.59 -3.58
N ILE A 373 -13.24 25.45 -3.84
CA ILE A 373 -12.24 24.89 -2.92
C ILE A 373 -11.10 25.91 -2.62
N SER A 374 -11.31 27.19 -2.94
CA SER A 374 -10.28 28.23 -2.73
C SER A 374 -9.73 28.29 -1.30
N PRO A 375 -10.48 27.95 -0.21
CA PRO A 375 -9.92 27.95 1.14
C PRO A 375 -8.76 26.97 1.33
N ILE A 376 -8.68 25.88 0.55
CA ILE A 376 -7.57 24.90 0.69
C ILE A 376 -6.33 25.26 -0.13
N SER A 377 -6.37 26.30 -0.98
CA SER A 377 -5.26 26.67 -1.87
C SER A 377 -3.95 26.99 -1.12
N GLY A 378 -4.03 27.38 0.16
CA GLY A 378 -2.88 27.63 1.03
C GLY A 378 -2.26 26.41 1.71
N MET A 379 -2.82 25.21 1.53
CA MET A 379 -2.39 23.98 2.21
C MET A 379 -1.21 23.31 1.50
N SER A 380 -0.08 23.98 1.45
CA SER A 380 1.09 23.57 0.66
C SER A 380 1.73 22.23 1.07
N LYS A 381 1.31 21.60 2.18
CA LYS A 381 1.81 20.30 2.62
C LYS A 381 0.95 19.13 2.18
N LEU A 382 -0.18 19.37 1.51
CA LEU A 382 -1.02 18.30 1.01
C LEU A 382 -0.25 17.43 0.01
N SER A 383 -0.23 16.14 0.29
CA SER A 383 0.30 15.09 -0.58
C SER A 383 -0.82 14.20 -1.14
N HIS A 384 -1.95 14.12 -0.45
CA HIS A 384 -3.13 13.38 -0.87
C HIS A 384 -4.36 14.28 -0.78
N LEU A 385 -5.06 14.43 -1.90
CA LEU A 385 -6.29 15.22 -1.99
C LEU A 385 -7.31 14.46 -2.82
N ASP A 386 -8.48 14.24 -2.24
CA ASP A 386 -9.66 13.74 -2.94
C ASP A 386 -10.76 14.81 -2.92
N ILE A 387 -11.16 15.29 -4.09
CA ILE A 387 -12.26 16.24 -4.33
C ILE A 387 -13.26 15.67 -5.32
N SER A 388 -13.29 14.35 -5.47
CA SER A 388 -14.20 13.66 -6.39
C SER A 388 -15.67 13.86 -6.02
N GLY A 389 -16.58 13.70 -6.99
CA GLY A 389 -18.03 13.77 -6.74
C GLY A 389 -18.53 15.18 -6.35
N ASN A 390 -17.88 16.24 -6.82
CA ASN A 390 -18.26 17.61 -6.58
C ASN A 390 -18.75 18.34 -7.85
N ASN A 391 -18.98 19.65 -7.77
CA ASN A 391 -19.47 20.48 -8.88
C ASN A 391 -18.37 21.47 -9.38
N LEU A 392 -17.11 21.09 -9.26
CA LEU A 392 -15.97 21.94 -9.63
C LEU A 392 -15.86 22.05 -11.15
N LYS A 393 -15.60 23.27 -11.65
CA LYS A 393 -15.41 23.55 -13.08
C LYS A 393 -13.96 23.70 -13.50
N ASN A 394 -13.08 23.97 -12.57
CA ASN A 394 -11.64 24.09 -12.80
C ASN A 394 -10.86 23.64 -11.55
N LEU A 395 -9.56 23.52 -11.70
CA LEU A 395 -8.63 23.08 -10.65
C LEU A 395 -7.62 24.19 -10.29
N ASP A 396 -7.95 25.47 -10.52
CA ASP A 396 -7.02 26.60 -10.33
C ASP A 396 -6.50 26.69 -8.90
N ASP A 397 -7.33 26.37 -7.91
CA ASP A 397 -7.00 26.38 -6.48
C ASP A 397 -6.02 25.26 -6.07
N VAL A 398 -5.84 24.24 -6.93
CA VAL A 398 -4.87 23.16 -6.72
C VAL A 398 -3.45 23.60 -7.14
N SER A 399 -3.31 24.68 -7.90
CA SER A 399 -2.05 25.09 -8.53
C SER A 399 -0.89 25.39 -7.56
N ALA A 400 -1.19 25.71 -6.31
CA ALA A 400 -0.20 25.92 -5.24
C ALA A 400 0.15 24.64 -4.46
N LEU A 401 -0.55 23.54 -4.67
CA LEU A 401 -0.37 22.27 -3.94
C LEU A 401 0.72 21.41 -4.60
N ILE A 402 1.92 21.93 -4.70
CA ILE A 402 3.03 21.35 -5.47
C ILE A 402 3.57 20.01 -4.93
N TYR A 403 3.16 19.62 -3.72
CA TYR A 403 3.58 18.35 -3.10
C TYR A 403 2.54 17.25 -3.25
N LEU A 404 1.50 17.43 -4.09
CA LEU A 404 0.52 16.38 -4.37
C LEU A 404 1.18 15.20 -5.07
N GLU A 405 1.02 14.04 -4.46
CA GLU A 405 1.42 12.72 -4.96
C GLU A 405 0.22 11.89 -5.41
N VAL A 406 -0.90 11.99 -4.70
CA VAL A 406 -2.16 11.30 -4.98
C VAL A 406 -3.26 12.33 -5.09
N PHE A 407 -3.91 12.38 -6.24
CA PHE A 407 -4.96 13.36 -6.51
C PHE A 407 -6.14 12.72 -7.26
N SER A 408 -7.34 12.92 -6.74
CA SER A 408 -8.60 12.58 -7.40
C SER A 408 -9.48 13.81 -7.52
N ALA A 409 -9.95 14.07 -8.74
CA ALA A 409 -11.01 15.04 -9.06
C ALA A 409 -12.09 14.39 -9.93
N ALA A 410 -12.23 13.05 -9.85
CA ALA A 410 -13.21 12.31 -10.61
C ALA A 410 -14.64 12.81 -10.36
N ASN A 411 -15.54 12.61 -11.32
CA ASN A 411 -16.95 13.00 -11.20
C ASN A 411 -17.14 14.50 -10.87
N ASN A 412 -16.37 15.38 -11.54
CA ASN A 412 -16.57 16.82 -11.52
C ASN A 412 -16.77 17.35 -12.95
N PRO A 413 -17.65 18.32 -13.19
CA PRO A 413 -17.88 18.89 -14.53
C PRO A 413 -16.76 19.88 -14.93
N LEU A 414 -15.53 19.37 -15.12
CA LEU A 414 -14.37 20.22 -15.36
C LEU A 414 -14.38 20.85 -16.76
N GLU A 415 -14.14 22.13 -16.83
CA GLU A 415 -13.91 22.90 -18.07
C GLU A 415 -12.40 23.06 -18.37
N SER A 416 -11.53 22.97 -17.34
CA SER A 416 -10.06 23.03 -17.45
C SER A 416 -9.39 22.18 -16.37
N THR A 417 -8.24 21.58 -16.73
CA THR A 417 -7.33 20.87 -15.84
C THR A 417 -6.01 21.60 -15.60
N ASP A 418 -5.85 22.83 -16.08
CA ASP A 418 -4.60 23.59 -16.04
C ASP A 418 -4.04 23.79 -14.62
N GLY A 419 -4.93 23.79 -13.61
CA GLY A 419 -4.57 23.96 -12.20
C GLY A 419 -3.59 22.90 -11.68
N ILE A 420 -3.54 21.69 -12.25
CA ILE A 420 -2.57 20.66 -11.84
C ILE A 420 -1.21 20.77 -12.53
N SER A 421 -0.98 21.81 -13.35
CA SER A 421 0.27 21.97 -14.11
C SER A 421 1.53 22.09 -13.24
N ASN A 422 1.38 22.49 -11.98
CA ASN A 422 2.48 22.60 -11.01
C ASN A 422 2.64 21.33 -10.14
N CYS A 423 1.71 20.37 -10.19
CA CYS A 423 1.75 19.13 -9.42
C CYS A 423 2.68 18.10 -10.09
N THR A 424 3.96 18.38 -10.17
CA THR A 424 4.94 17.65 -11.00
C THR A 424 5.41 16.33 -10.40
N ILE A 425 4.98 15.99 -9.18
CA ILE A 425 5.36 14.75 -8.49
C ILE A 425 4.21 13.76 -8.32
N LEU A 426 3.08 13.97 -9.03
CA LEU A 426 1.96 13.06 -8.99
C LEU A 426 2.39 11.63 -9.36
N THR A 427 1.98 10.69 -8.55
CA THR A 427 2.14 9.25 -8.76
C THR A 427 0.81 8.58 -9.13
N HIS A 428 -0.31 9.12 -8.63
CA HIS A 428 -1.67 8.66 -8.87
C HIS A 428 -2.53 9.86 -9.25
N LEU A 429 -3.25 9.75 -10.36
CA LEU A 429 -4.16 10.79 -10.84
C LEU A 429 -5.45 10.15 -11.33
N ASP A 430 -6.58 10.60 -10.77
CA ASP A 430 -7.91 10.23 -11.27
C ASP A 430 -8.69 11.46 -11.72
N LEU A 431 -8.98 11.51 -13.01
CA LEU A 431 -9.83 12.50 -13.68
C LEU A 431 -10.97 11.82 -14.42
N SER A 432 -11.44 10.67 -13.93
CA SER A 432 -12.55 9.94 -14.54
C SER A 432 -13.84 10.73 -14.42
N SER A 433 -14.71 10.62 -15.44
CA SER A 433 -16.05 11.25 -15.46
C SER A 433 -16.01 12.78 -15.26
N THR A 434 -15.06 13.44 -15.90
CA THR A 434 -14.92 14.90 -15.80
C THR A 434 -15.33 15.62 -17.09
N GLY A 435 -15.56 14.88 -18.18
CA GLY A 435 -15.94 15.45 -19.48
C GLY A 435 -14.78 16.06 -20.27
N ILE A 436 -13.54 15.88 -19.81
CA ILE A 436 -12.36 16.45 -20.47
C ILE A 436 -12.03 15.72 -21.80
N SER A 437 -11.41 16.48 -22.71
CA SER A 437 -10.87 15.94 -23.97
C SER A 437 -9.37 16.21 -24.12
N ASP A 438 -8.83 17.24 -23.46
CA ASP A 438 -7.40 17.56 -23.42
C ASP A 438 -6.76 17.06 -22.13
N ILE A 439 -5.69 16.29 -22.29
CA ILE A 439 -4.90 15.71 -21.22
C ILE A 439 -3.43 16.16 -21.29
N SER A 440 -3.14 17.24 -22.00
CA SER A 440 -1.75 17.72 -22.19
C SER A 440 -1.05 18.08 -20.87
N VAL A 441 -1.81 18.49 -19.87
CA VAL A 441 -1.31 18.84 -18.54
C VAL A 441 -0.57 17.69 -17.84
N ILE A 442 -0.93 16.42 -18.11
CA ILE A 442 -0.30 15.24 -17.46
C ILE A 442 1.19 15.10 -17.79
N GLU A 443 1.66 15.70 -18.88
CA GLU A 443 3.08 15.68 -19.25
C GLU A 443 3.98 16.31 -18.17
N LYS A 444 3.43 17.16 -17.32
CA LYS A 444 4.17 17.78 -16.20
C LYS A 444 4.60 16.80 -15.14
N SER A 445 3.83 15.72 -14.95
CA SER A 445 4.13 14.62 -14.00
C SER A 445 4.72 13.38 -14.68
N ALA A 446 5.26 13.53 -15.89
CA ALA A 446 5.69 12.41 -16.73
C ALA A 446 6.72 11.47 -16.09
N ALA A 447 7.57 11.98 -15.21
CA ALA A 447 8.61 11.19 -14.58
C ALA A 447 8.11 10.33 -13.40
N THR A 448 6.98 10.69 -12.79
CA THR A 448 6.53 10.14 -11.51
C THR A 448 5.22 9.37 -11.60
N LEU A 449 4.37 9.67 -12.61
CA LEU A 449 3.03 9.12 -12.71
C LEU A 449 3.07 7.61 -12.98
N LYS A 450 2.47 6.84 -12.06
CA LYS A 450 2.38 5.38 -12.10
C LYS A 450 0.96 4.88 -12.42
N GLN A 451 -0.05 5.56 -11.89
CA GLN A 451 -1.45 5.19 -12.09
C GLN A 451 -2.22 6.39 -12.63
N LEU A 452 -2.96 6.17 -13.72
CA LEU A 452 -3.73 7.19 -14.40
C LEU A 452 -5.11 6.65 -14.78
N TYR A 453 -6.14 7.28 -14.25
CA TYR A 453 -7.54 6.95 -14.53
C TYR A 453 -8.22 8.12 -15.23
N LEU A 454 -8.74 7.86 -16.42
CA LEU A 454 -9.37 8.84 -17.33
C LEU A 454 -10.66 8.30 -17.93
N ASN A 455 -11.34 7.41 -17.21
CA ASN A 455 -12.56 6.76 -17.68
C ASN A 455 -13.72 7.75 -17.88
N ASN A 456 -14.66 7.43 -18.77
CA ASN A 456 -15.89 8.20 -18.99
C ASN A 456 -15.62 9.67 -19.35
N ASN A 457 -14.74 9.91 -20.33
CA ASN A 457 -14.37 11.23 -20.78
C ASN A 457 -14.58 11.38 -22.30
N GLU A 458 -14.22 12.53 -22.88
CA GLU A 458 -14.35 12.85 -24.29
C GLU A 458 -13.03 12.73 -25.08
N ILE A 459 -12.05 11.95 -24.53
CA ILE A 459 -10.69 11.88 -25.04
C ILE A 459 -10.65 11.12 -26.39
N SER A 460 -10.07 11.76 -27.40
CA SER A 460 -9.84 11.14 -28.72
C SER A 460 -8.35 10.92 -29.01
N PHE A 461 -7.48 11.75 -28.43
CA PHE A 461 -6.03 11.75 -28.64
C PHE A 461 -5.29 11.57 -27.32
N ILE A 462 -4.35 10.65 -27.30
CA ILE A 462 -3.55 10.30 -26.11
C ILE A 462 -2.05 10.54 -26.30
N THR A 463 -1.70 11.51 -27.15
CA THR A 463 -0.29 11.81 -27.48
C THR A 463 0.56 12.09 -26.25
N SER A 464 0.02 12.80 -25.26
CA SER A 464 0.70 13.16 -24.01
C SER A 464 1.08 11.94 -23.16
N ILE A 465 0.35 10.84 -23.27
CA ILE A 465 0.66 9.59 -22.56
C ILE A 465 2.04 9.04 -22.97
N SER A 466 2.51 9.29 -24.19
CA SER A 466 3.84 8.82 -24.66
C SER A 466 5.01 9.28 -23.79
N LYS A 467 4.83 10.30 -22.96
CA LYS A 467 5.85 10.81 -22.01
C LYS A 467 5.87 10.08 -20.67
N LEU A 468 4.82 9.34 -20.33
CA LEU A 468 4.60 8.73 -19.01
C LEU A 468 5.33 7.38 -18.89
N THR A 469 6.66 7.38 -19.00
CA THR A 469 7.47 6.15 -19.06
C THR A 469 7.52 5.34 -17.77
N SER A 470 7.00 5.88 -16.66
CA SER A 470 6.87 5.20 -15.36
C SER A 470 5.49 4.58 -15.13
N LEU A 471 4.57 4.70 -16.11
CA LEU A 471 3.19 4.30 -15.97
C LEU A 471 3.05 2.77 -15.90
N THR A 472 2.42 2.28 -14.83
CA THR A 472 2.16 0.86 -14.59
C THR A 472 0.69 0.48 -14.74
N GLU A 473 -0.20 1.42 -14.52
CA GLU A 473 -1.65 1.22 -14.63
C GLU A 473 -2.29 2.39 -15.38
N LEU A 474 -3.06 2.06 -16.42
CA LEU A 474 -3.76 3.03 -17.26
C LEU A 474 -5.17 2.56 -17.52
N SER A 475 -6.16 3.40 -17.21
CA SER A 475 -7.57 3.16 -17.53
C SER A 475 -8.14 4.33 -18.34
N LEU A 476 -8.69 4.02 -19.51
CA LEU A 476 -9.22 4.96 -20.50
C LEU A 476 -10.59 4.51 -21.02
N ASP A 477 -11.36 3.81 -20.20
CA ASP A 477 -12.66 3.25 -20.58
C ASP A 477 -13.67 4.33 -21.00
N ASN A 478 -14.58 3.97 -21.89
CA ASN A 478 -15.66 4.86 -22.32
C ASN A 478 -15.13 6.23 -22.80
N ASN A 479 -14.22 6.22 -23.78
CA ASN A 479 -13.68 7.38 -24.45
C ASN A 479 -13.90 7.30 -25.98
N LYS A 480 -13.29 8.19 -26.74
CA LYS A 480 -13.40 8.25 -28.21
C LYS A 480 -12.08 7.91 -28.91
N ILE A 481 -11.23 7.09 -28.27
CA ILE A 481 -9.88 6.79 -28.72
C ILE A 481 -9.93 5.81 -29.90
N TYR A 482 -9.28 6.16 -31.01
CA TYR A 482 -9.16 5.31 -32.19
C TYR A 482 -7.74 4.80 -32.43
N SER A 483 -6.70 5.46 -31.89
CA SER A 483 -5.30 5.04 -31.97
C SER A 483 -4.61 5.07 -30.61
N ILE A 484 -3.91 3.98 -30.30
CA ILE A 484 -3.06 3.85 -29.12
C ILE A 484 -1.57 3.87 -29.46
N ASP A 485 -1.20 4.39 -30.63
CA ASP A 485 0.20 4.51 -31.06
C ASP A 485 1.14 5.17 -30.03
N PRO A 486 0.70 6.16 -29.24
CA PRO A 486 1.52 6.74 -28.18
C PRO A 486 2.00 5.74 -27.11
N LEU A 487 1.29 4.61 -26.91
CA LEU A 487 1.70 3.56 -25.96
C LEU A 487 2.94 2.77 -26.41
N LYS A 488 3.40 2.92 -27.65
CA LYS A 488 4.67 2.31 -28.13
C LYS A 488 5.91 2.72 -27.33
N GLU A 489 5.85 3.91 -26.71
CA GLU A 489 6.95 4.46 -25.91
C GLU A 489 6.92 3.98 -24.46
N ILE A 490 5.86 3.28 -24.04
CA ILE A 490 5.67 2.76 -22.69
C ILE A 490 5.91 1.26 -22.70
N SER A 491 6.66 0.74 -21.75
CA SER A 491 6.94 -0.70 -21.59
C SER A 491 6.71 -1.21 -20.16
N THR A 492 6.15 -0.38 -19.31
CA THR A 492 6.02 -0.61 -17.87
C THR A 492 4.62 -1.01 -17.44
N LEU A 493 3.63 -0.99 -18.36
CA LEU A 493 2.25 -1.30 -18.04
C LEU A 493 2.09 -2.76 -17.59
N SER A 494 1.46 -2.94 -16.45
CA SER A 494 0.96 -4.20 -15.92
C SER A 494 -0.57 -4.31 -16.00
N LYS A 495 -1.27 -3.17 -15.96
CA LYS A 495 -2.72 -3.10 -16.12
C LYS A 495 -3.09 -2.06 -17.18
N LEU A 496 -3.93 -2.46 -18.13
CA LEU A 496 -4.42 -1.59 -19.20
C LEU A 496 -5.90 -1.87 -19.45
N SER A 497 -6.73 -0.85 -19.26
CA SER A 497 -8.13 -0.88 -19.64
C SER A 497 -8.43 0.18 -20.71
N LEU A 498 -9.03 -0.25 -21.80
CA LEU A 498 -9.38 0.54 -22.98
C LEU A 498 -10.81 0.21 -23.46
N LYS A 499 -11.62 -0.31 -22.55
CA LYS A 499 -13.00 -0.75 -22.82
C LYS A 499 -13.82 0.37 -23.45
N SER A 500 -14.74 0.00 -24.36
CA SER A 500 -15.70 0.96 -24.95
C SER A 500 -15.01 2.16 -25.62
N ASN A 501 -14.11 1.88 -26.59
CA ASN A 501 -13.44 2.85 -27.43
C ASN A 501 -13.63 2.51 -28.93
N GLN A 502 -12.83 3.10 -29.80
CA GLN A 502 -12.89 2.89 -31.25
C GLN A 502 -11.60 2.27 -31.80
N ILE A 503 -10.86 1.52 -30.98
CA ILE A 503 -9.52 1.03 -31.29
C ILE A 503 -9.61 -0.10 -32.33
N MET A 504 -8.71 -0.08 -33.33
CA MET A 504 -8.70 -1.04 -34.43
C MET A 504 -7.56 -2.07 -34.34
N ASN A 505 -6.48 -1.77 -33.63
CA ASN A 505 -5.35 -2.69 -33.42
C ASN A 505 -4.58 -2.39 -32.14
N LEU A 506 -3.85 -3.41 -31.64
CA LEU A 506 -3.10 -3.36 -30.39
C LEU A 506 -1.57 -3.44 -30.57
N SER A 507 -1.03 -3.28 -31.78
CA SER A 507 0.40 -3.42 -32.04
C SER A 507 1.28 -2.50 -31.16
N ALA A 508 0.71 -1.41 -30.66
CA ALA A 508 1.41 -0.43 -29.82
C ALA A 508 1.81 -0.97 -28.44
N ILE A 509 1.12 -1.98 -27.91
CA ILE A 509 1.39 -2.50 -26.56
C ILE A 509 2.39 -3.66 -26.54
N SER A 510 2.97 -4.04 -27.68
CA SER A 510 3.86 -5.21 -27.80
C SER A 510 5.14 -5.15 -26.94
N LYS A 511 5.50 -4.00 -26.41
CA LYS A 511 6.61 -3.85 -25.46
C LYS A 511 6.23 -4.11 -23.99
N ASN A 512 4.93 -4.18 -23.69
CA ASN A 512 4.44 -4.37 -22.31
C ASN A 512 4.33 -5.86 -22.00
N THR A 513 5.45 -6.52 -21.88
CA THR A 513 5.55 -7.98 -21.69
C THR A 513 4.95 -8.47 -20.37
N ASN A 514 4.77 -7.59 -19.39
CA ASN A 514 4.28 -7.89 -18.04
C ASN A 514 2.79 -7.53 -17.83
N LEU A 515 2.04 -7.29 -18.93
CA LEU A 515 0.61 -7.01 -18.81
C LEU A 515 -0.12 -8.21 -18.21
N SER A 516 -0.60 -8.08 -16.99
CA SER A 516 -1.39 -9.10 -16.25
C SER A 516 -2.88 -8.84 -16.25
N ASN A 517 -3.31 -7.62 -16.57
CA ASN A 517 -4.72 -7.27 -16.75
C ASN A 517 -4.87 -6.46 -18.04
N LEU A 518 -5.70 -6.97 -18.98
CA LEU A 518 -5.97 -6.33 -20.24
C LEU A 518 -7.47 -6.39 -20.55
N ASP A 519 -8.16 -5.25 -20.46
CA ASP A 519 -9.53 -5.09 -20.94
C ASP A 519 -9.55 -4.20 -22.19
N ILE A 520 -9.97 -4.76 -23.30
CA ILE A 520 -10.14 -4.08 -24.58
C ILE A 520 -11.53 -4.34 -25.15
N SER A 521 -12.46 -4.75 -24.30
CA SER A 521 -13.82 -5.07 -24.68
C SER A 521 -14.54 -3.87 -25.34
N PHE A 522 -15.55 -4.14 -26.16
CA PHE A 522 -16.33 -3.11 -26.86
C PHE A 522 -15.47 -2.16 -27.71
N ASN A 523 -14.62 -2.74 -28.58
CA ASN A 523 -13.80 -1.98 -29.54
C ASN A 523 -14.01 -2.49 -30.99
N ASN A 524 -13.25 -1.97 -31.94
CA ASN A 524 -13.30 -2.31 -33.35
C ASN A 524 -12.07 -3.12 -33.81
N ILE A 525 -11.46 -3.87 -32.90
CA ILE A 525 -10.24 -4.64 -33.18
C ILE A 525 -10.58 -5.75 -34.17
N SER A 526 -9.72 -5.93 -35.17
CA SER A 526 -9.95 -6.87 -36.26
C SER A 526 -8.76 -7.79 -36.52
N GLY A 527 -9.03 -8.93 -37.15
CA GLY A 527 -8.02 -9.91 -37.55
C GLY A 527 -7.63 -10.85 -36.41
N THR A 528 -6.37 -11.22 -36.32
CA THR A 528 -5.85 -12.05 -35.24
C THR A 528 -5.19 -11.15 -34.19
N LEU A 529 -5.65 -11.26 -32.96
CA LEU A 529 -5.01 -10.64 -31.80
C LEU A 529 -3.85 -11.51 -31.36
N ASP A 530 -2.64 -10.99 -31.48
CA ASP A 530 -1.41 -11.69 -31.10
C ASP A 530 -0.87 -11.11 -29.78
N LEU A 531 -0.97 -11.90 -28.70
CA LEU A 531 -0.44 -11.60 -27.37
C LEU A 531 0.78 -12.46 -27.03
N SER A 532 1.44 -13.05 -28.03
CA SER A 532 2.62 -13.91 -27.84
C SER A 532 3.84 -13.19 -27.23
N PHE A 533 3.81 -11.87 -27.18
CA PHE A 533 4.84 -11.04 -26.52
C PHE A 533 4.77 -11.07 -24.99
N LEU A 534 3.65 -11.55 -24.41
CA LEU A 534 3.50 -11.64 -22.95
C LEU A 534 4.44 -12.70 -22.38
N SER A 535 5.08 -12.36 -21.27
CA SER A 535 6.10 -13.20 -20.64
C SER A 535 6.03 -12.99 -19.13
N TYR A 536 5.55 -14.01 -18.40
CA TYR A 536 5.39 -13.98 -16.95
C TYR A 536 6.36 -14.91 -16.24
N ASP A 537 6.57 -14.67 -14.95
CA ASP A 537 7.07 -15.67 -14.01
C ASP A 537 5.95 -16.66 -13.64
N ASP A 538 6.31 -17.74 -12.92
CA ASP A 538 5.38 -18.83 -12.54
C ASP A 538 4.24 -18.40 -11.58
N TYR A 539 4.20 -17.12 -11.18
CA TYR A 539 3.27 -16.60 -10.16
C TYR A 539 2.29 -15.55 -10.68
N THR A 540 2.46 -15.11 -11.92
CA THR A 540 1.60 -14.09 -12.53
C THR A 540 0.65 -14.76 -13.52
N SER A 541 -0.64 -14.40 -13.48
CA SER A 541 -1.65 -14.85 -14.42
C SER A 541 -2.24 -13.68 -15.21
N LEU A 542 -2.77 -13.97 -16.39
CA LEU A 542 -3.46 -13.00 -17.24
C LEU A 542 -4.96 -12.98 -16.93
N THR A 543 -5.50 -11.78 -16.69
CA THR A 543 -6.93 -11.48 -16.81
C THR A 543 -7.14 -10.75 -18.13
N LEU A 544 -7.96 -11.33 -19.03
CA LEU A 544 -8.16 -10.86 -20.39
C LEU A 544 -9.64 -10.69 -20.70
N ASP A 545 -10.07 -9.48 -21.09
CA ASP A 545 -11.38 -9.24 -21.70
C ASP A 545 -11.20 -8.64 -23.10
N ILE A 546 -11.58 -9.42 -24.12
CA ILE A 546 -11.62 -8.98 -25.52
C ILE A 546 -13.04 -9.04 -26.09
N SER A 547 -14.02 -9.22 -25.22
CA SER A 547 -15.42 -9.40 -25.62
C SER A 547 -15.94 -8.21 -26.45
N ASN A 548 -16.98 -8.47 -27.24
CA ASN A 548 -17.61 -7.45 -28.06
C ASN A 548 -16.70 -6.78 -29.12
N ASN A 549 -15.65 -7.47 -29.53
CA ASN A 549 -14.82 -7.11 -30.69
C ASN A 549 -15.19 -8.06 -31.84
N THR A 550 -16.29 -7.80 -32.53
CA THR A 550 -16.91 -8.71 -33.51
C THR A 550 -16.04 -9.03 -34.72
N TYR A 551 -14.96 -8.30 -34.93
CA TYR A 551 -14.03 -8.49 -36.07
C TYR A 551 -12.77 -9.25 -35.68
N ILE A 552 -12.55 -9.63 -34.40
CA ILE A 552 -11.46 -10.52 -34.00
C ILE A 552 -11.78 -11.94 -34.49
N LYS A 553 -10.87 -12.51 -35.29
CA LYS A 553 -11.01 -13.84 -35.91
C LYS A 553 -10.11 -14.90 -35.31
N GLY A 554 -9.08 -14.49 -34.58
CA GLY A 554 -8.13 -15.38 -33.93
C GLY A 554 -7.49 -14.71 -32.71
N LEU A 555 -7.04 -15.53 -31.76
CA LEU A 555 -6.32 -15.12 -30.57
C LEU A 555 -5.11 -16.01 -30.40
N VAL A 556 -3.92 -15.42 -30.29
CA VAL A 556 -2.67 -16.12 -30.02
C VAL A 556 -2.19 -15.75 -28.64
N LEU A 557 -2.07 -16.73 -27.76
CA LEU A 557 -1.49 -16.60 -26.42
C LEU A 557 -0.18 -17.37 -26.35
N PRO A 558 0.84 -16.92 -25.62
CA PRO A 558 1.93 -17.77 -25.21
C PRO A 558 1.44 -18.84 -24.22
N ALA A 559 2.28 -19.87 -23.95
CA ALA A 559 1.99 -20.87 -22.91
C ALA A 559 2.16 -20.23 -21.54
N ILE A 560 1.11 -19.55 -21.05
CA ILE A 560 1.06 -18.84 -19.77
C ILE A 560 -0.18 -19.25 -18.98
N SER A 561 -0.21 -18.94 -17.69
CA SER A 561 -1.42 -19.05 -16.88
C SER A 561 -2.37 -17.90 -17.20
N VAL A 562 -3.63 -18.22 -17.52
CA VAL A 562 -4.72 -17.27 -17.78
C VAL A 562 -5.81 -17.53 -16.75
N GLU A 563 -5.93 -16.66 -15.76
CA GLU A 563 -6.93 -16.82 -14.69
C GLU A 563 -8.35 -16.66 -15.25
N TYR A 564 -8.52 -15.68 -16.12
CA TYR A 564 -9.81 -15.32 -16.69
C TYR A 564 -9.66 -14.86 -18.14
N ALA A 565 -10.50 -15.38 -19.05
CA ALA A 565 -10.58 -14.93 -20.43
C ALA A 565 -12.03 -14.75 -20.87
N ASP A 566 -12.44 -13.54 -21.26
CA ASP A 566 -13.72 -13.29 -21.91
C ASP A 566 -13.51 -12.99 -23.40
N ILE A 567 -13.95 -13.93 -24.24
CA ILE A 567 -13.90 -13.82 -25.71
C ILE A 567 -15.30 -13.82 -26.35
N ARG A 568 -16.35 -13.50 -25.57
CA ARG A 568 -17.74 -13.45 -26.07
C ARG A 568 -17.90 -12.40 -27.17
N ASN A 569 -18.81 -12.66 -28.08
CA ASN A 569 -19.13 -11.74 -29.18
C ASN A 569 -17.89 -11.36 -30.01
N THR A 570 -16.98 -12.32 -30.23
CA THR A 570 -15.92 -12.25 -31.24
C THR A 570 -16.23 -13.18 -32.40
N SER A 571 -15.46 -13.10 -33.49
CA SER A 571 -15.56 -14.03 -34.64
C SER A 571 -14.51 -15.15 -34.57
N ILE A 572 -13.96 -15.44 -33.39
CA ILE A 572 -12.97 -16.51 -33.20
C ILE A 572 -13.67 -17.86 -33.41
N SER A 573 -13.16 -18.65 -34.37
CA SER A 573 -13.64 -20.00 -34.65
C SER A 573 -12.55 -21.06 -34.48
N ASP A 574 -11.29 -20.70 -34.72
CA ASP A 574 -10.15 -21.58 -34.49
C ASP A 574 -9.62 -21.38 -33.06
N LEU A 575 -9.85 -22.38 -32.22
CA LEU A 575 -9.42 -22.40 -30.83
C LEU A 575 -8.04 -23.07 -30.60
N SER A 576 -7.42 -23.58 -31.68
CA SER A 576 -6.11 -24.25 -31.57
C SER A 576 -5.00 -23.32 -31.10
N THR A 577 -5.14 -22.03 -31.35
CA THR A 577 -4.14 -21.01 -31.00
C THR A 577 -4.08 -20.64 -29.51
N ILE A 578 -5.07 -21.12 -28.73
CA ILE A 578 -5.12 -20.92 -27.27
C ILE A 578 -5.04 -22.24 -26.49
N ALA A 579 -4.86 -23.36 -27.21
CA ALA A 579 -4.88 -24.70 -26.62
C ALA A 579 -3.68 -25.01 -25.72
N ASP A 580 -2.58 -24.30 -25.86
CA ASP A 580 -1.36 -24.46 -25.05
C ASP A 580 -1.36 -23.59 -23.77
N ALA A 581 -2.33 -22.68 -23.62
CA ALA A 581 -2.46 -21.84 -22.41
C ALA A 581 -3.20 -22.60 -21.30
N ASP A 582 -2.74 -22.46 -20.03
CA ASP A 582 -3.49 -22.95 -18.86
C ASP A 582 -4.54 -21.92 -18.47
N ILE A 583 -5.82 -22.22 -18.77
CA ILE A 583 -6.93 -21.28 -18.62
C ILE A 583 -7.79 -21.67 -17.41
N GLY A 584 -7.88 -20.83 -16.40
CA GLY A 584 -8.77 -21.00 -15.27
C GLY A 584 -10.23 -20.95 -15.70
N THR A 585 -10.69 -19.80 -16.09
CA THR A 585 -12.08 -19.56 -16.51
C THR A 585 -12.13 -18.92 -17.88
N ILE A 586 -12.94 -19.47 -18.79
CA ILE A 586 -13.19 -18.88 -20.10
C ILE A 586 -14.68 -18.62 -20.33
N TYR A 587 -15.00 -17.48 -20.94
CA TYR A 587 -16.30 -17.11 -21.45
C TYR A 587 -16.25 -16.96 -22.97
N LEU A 588 -17.15 -17.63 -23.68
CA LEU A 588 -17.25 -17.49 -25.13
C LEU A 588 -18.69 -17.61 -25.63
N THR A 589 -18.95 -17.12 -26.85
CA THR A 589 -20.20 -17.33 -27.56
C THR A 589 -20.10 -18.59 -28.40
N TYR A 590 -21.14 -19.41 -28.41
CA TYR A 590 -21.18 -20.64 -29.22
C TYR A 590 -20.94 -20.34 -30.71
N ASN A 591 -20.00 -21.07 -31.30
CA ASN A 591 -19.72 -21.03 -32.72
C ASN A 591 -19.74 -22.47 -33.30
N SER A 592 -20.63 -22.75 -34.26
CA SER A 592 -20.76 -24.08 -34.84
C SER A 592 -19.55 -24.55 -35.65
N GLN A 593 -18.61 -23.66 -35.96
CA GLN A 593 -17.36 -23.97 -36.66
C GLN A 593 -16.22 -24.36 -35.70
N SER A 594 -16.37 -24.08 -34.38
CA SER A 594 -15.32 -24.32 -33.40
C SER A 594 -15.25 -25.78 -33.00
N ASN A 595 -14.01 -26.27 -32.85
CA ASN A 595 -13.72 -27.56 -32.26
C ASN A 595 -13.35 -27.37 -30.78
N TYR A 596 -14.29 -27.54 -29.89
CA TYR A 596 -14.13 -27.32 -28.45
C TYR A 596 -13.27 -28.39 -27.78
N SER A 597 -13.11 -29.59 -28.35
CA SER A 597 -12.27 -30.64 -27.74
C SER A 597 -10.79 -30.26 -27.66
N ILE A 598 -10.35 -29.29 -28.44
CA ILE A 598 -8.96 -28.84 -28.44
C ILE A 598 -8.60 -28.10 -27.14
N ILE A 599 -9.55 -27.33 -26.59
CA ILE A 599 -9.32 -26.49 -25.40
C ILE A 599 -9.77 -27.15 -24.09
N GLU A 600 -10.43 -28.32 -24.15
CA GLU A 600 -10.87 -29.00 -22.92
C GLU A 600 -9.70 -29.27 -21.95
N PRO A 601 -8.53 -29.76 -22.40
CA PRO A 601 -7.39 -29.97 -21.52
C PRO A 601 -6.82 -28.66 -20.93
N SER A 602 -6.99 -27.55 -21.63
CA SER A 602 -6.45 -26.24 -21.24
C SER A 602 -7.28 -25.54 -20.18
N ILE A 603 -8.54 -25.94 -19.96
CA ILE A 603 -9.45 -25.28 -19.02
C ILE A 603 -9.41 -26.00 -17.68
N SER A 604 -8.96 -25.30 -16.63
CA SER A 604 -8.79 -25.88 -15.31
C SER A 604 -9.99 -25.70 -14.37
N THR A 605 -10.77 -24.61 -14.51
CA THR A 605 -11.83 -24.28 -13.54
C THR A 605 -13.22 -24.24 -14.15
N SER A 606 -13.49 -23.39 -15.16
CA SER A 606 -14.82 -23.13 -15.67
C SER A 606 -14.86 -22.83 -17.16
N PHE A 607 -15.82 -23.45 -17.86
CA PHE A 607 -16.13 -23.20 -19.25
C PHE A 607 -17.53 -22.61 -19.35
N ASN A 608 -17.61 -21.34 -19.71
CA ASN A 608 -18.87 -20.61 -19.81
C ASN A 608 -19.18 -20.32 -21.28
N ILE A 609 -20.33 -20.76 -21.73
CA ILE A 609 -20.73 -20.62 -23.13
C ILE A 609 -22.12 -20.01 -23.25
N SER A 610 -22.23 -18.91 -24.00
CA SER A 610 -23.49 -18.26 -24.33
C SER A 610 -24.00 -18.73 -25.70
N ASP A 611 -25.30 -18.52 -25.97
CA ASP A 611 -25.98 -18.79 -27.25
C ASP A 611 -25.85 -20.22 -27.78
N CYS A 612 -25.55 -21.19 -26.89
CA CYS A 612 -25.44 -22.59 -27.29
C CYS A 612 -26.82 -23.20 -27.56
N PRO A 613 -27.10 -23.71 -28.79
CA PRO A 613 -28.33 -24.39 -29.08
C PRO A 613 -28.55 -25.63 -28.19
N LEU A 614 -29.78 -25.87 -27.75
CA LEU A 614 -30.14 -26.97 -26.85
C LEU A 614 -29.71 -28.35 -27.37
N ASP A 615 -29.82 -28.58 -28.68
CA ASP A 615 -29.40 -29.83 -29.33
C ASP A 615 -27.87 -30.04 -29.34
N LYS A 616 -27.07 -29.02 -29.00
CA LYS A 616 -25.61 -29.06 -28.91
C LYS A 616 -25.10 -29.17 -27.49
N ARG A 617 -25.92 -28.83 -26.49
CA ARG A 617 -25.49 -28.83 -25.06
C ARG A 617 -25.04 -30.19 -24.58
N VAL A 618 -25.76 -31.27 -24.93
CA VAL A 618 -25.44 -32.64 -24.51
C VAL A 618 -24.00 -33.03 -24.91
N ALA A 619 -23.58 -32.72 -26.13
CA ALA A 619 -22.23 -33.04 -26.58
C ALA A 619 -21.16 -32.22 -25.86
N LEU A 620 -21.46 -30.98 -25.46
CA LEU A 620 -20.55 -30.15 -24.68
C LEU A 620 -20.49 -30.58 -23.21
N GLU A 621 -21.62 -31.02 -22.64
CA GLU A 621 -21.69 -31.56 -21.29
C GLU A 621 -20.91 -32.87 -21.16
N GLU A 622 -20.93 -33.73 -22.19
CA GLU A 622 -20.08 -34.92 -22.23
C GLU A 622 -18.59 -34.58 -22.29
N LEU A 623 -18.21 -33.48 -22.94
CA LEU A 623 -16.84 -33.05 -23.14
C LEU A 623 -16.29 -32.36 -21.90
N PHE A 624 -17.00 -31.39 -21.34
CA PHE A 624 -16.52 -30.53 -20.23
C PHE A 624 -17.00 -30.98 -18.84
N SER A 625 -17.94 -31.95 -18.76
CA SER A 625 -18.43 -32.47 -17.48
C SER A 625 -18.86 -31.38 -16.48
N TYR A 626 -18.17 -31.34 -15.34
CA TYR A 626 -18.43 -30.41 -14.24
C TYR A 626 -17.91 -28.98 -14.47
N LYS A 627 -17.15 -28.74 -15.54
CA LYS A 627 -16.56 -27.42 -15.84
C LYS A 627 -17.51 -26.47 -16.58
N ILE A 628 -18.61 -27.01 -17.19
CA ILE A 628 -19.44 -26.22 -18.10
C ILE A 628 -20.56 -25.46 -17.38
N ASN A 629 -20.71 -24.20 -17.77
CA ASN A 629 -21.83 -23.33 -17.41
C ASN A 629 -22.45 -22.70 -18.67
N TYR A 630 -23.77 -22.67 -18.71
CA TYR A 630 -24.51 -21.97 -19.79
C TYR A 630 -24.92 -20.60 -19.26
N ALA A 631 -24.21 -19.54 -19.68
CA ALA A 631 -24.63 -18.18 -19.40
C ALA A 631 -25.94 -17.87 -20.11
N GLU A 632 -26.98 -17.50 -19.38
CA GLU A 632 -28.16 -16.87 -19.98
C GLU A 632 -27.73 -15.47 -20.46
N VAL A 633 -28.21 -15.07 -21.64
CA VAL A 633 -27.96 -13.72 -22.17
C VAL A 633 -28.65 -12.75 -21.22
N GLU A 634 -27.90 -12.12 -20.34
CA GLU A 634 -28.37 -10.90 -19.67
C GLU A 634 -28.57 -9.86 -20.78
N ASN A 635 -29.82 -9.49 -20.98
CA ASN A 635 -30.18 -8.47 -21.95
C ASN A 635 -29.39 -7.18 -21.62
N ALA A 636 -28.56 -6.77 -22.55
CA ALA A 636 -27.74 -5.54 -22.49
C ALA A 636 -28.60 -4.24 -22.47
N SER A 637 -29.82 -4.28 -21.92
CA SER A 637 -30.75 -3.15 -21.84
C SER A 637 -30.87 -2.50 -20.47
N GLU A 638 -30.07 -2.91 -19.47
CA GLU A 638 -30.11 -2.31 -18.12
C GLU A 638 -28.78 -1.61 -17.70
N ALA A 639 -27.85 -1.39 -18.64
CA ALA A 639 -26.64 -0.61 -18.40
C ALA A 639 -26.45 0.44 -19.51
N ALA A 640 -27.42 1.35 -19.64
CA ALA A 640 -27.30 2.57 -20.44
C ALA A 640 -27.57 3.78 -19.52
#